data_5487bd3504d406679f47f6f1953dbb24
#
_entry.id   5487bd3504d406679f47f6f1953dbb24
#
_cell.length_a   1.000
_cell.length_b   1.000
_cell.length_c   1.000
_cell.angle_alpha   90.00
_cell.angle_beta   90.00
_cell.angle_gamma   90.00
#
_symmetry.space_group_name_H-M   'P 1'
#
loop_
_entity.id
_entity.type
_entity.pdbx_description
1 polymer ?
#
loop_
_entity_poly.entity_id
_entity_poly.type
_entity_poly.pdbx_seq_one_letter_code
_entity_poly.pdbx_strand_id
1 'polypeptide(L)'
;MSGRGGRRRGPGQDSGSGQPSPSLSRGGGSRRGRGRVPSGPPPYSSYTPPRPQVAPTQPPPPSAPSTSTAPAYHPLSSSGAESLMREVSQKLTLEPESATTAPLLPPSSSKAIRSAQRPGVGRDGEKCKVRANHFLVKFADKDLHHYDVSITPEVTSKKTNRIIMQQLTDLYKQSHLGGRCPAYDGRKGLYAAGALPFESKEFFVKIIDEDQGRGSSSSATKEWQYKVAVKLVSKPDLHYLREFLLRRHFEAPQETIQVLDVVLRAKPSENYTVVGRSFFHPDLGPKGELGNGIDYWMGYYQSLRPTQMGLSLNIDVSARSFYEPLLVTDFVTKHFKRTSLKRPLSDQDCVKLTTALKGVKVRLIHMAYAKTCKIVGISRLPISELTFTLDDKKTNVSVVQYFLEKYEIVLKHPSLPALQSGSEAKPIYLPMELCQIVEGQRYTKKLNDQQVRALLKATCKRPPDRERDIRRMVSNNNFNGEERVSEFGIHVGQELALVEARVLPAPVLKYHDTGPEKSVKPSKGAWNMINKKMVNGGEVDNWTCVNFSSNYANISNDFCTRLVEMCNNKGMVFRHTAAVPIRSAHPFRIDQTLRDVYEESTRQKRPLKLLIIILPDQSGSYGKIKRICETELGIVSQCCQPKQASKYYPQYFENLALKINVKVGGRNTVLNDAIEKTIPLVSDDPTIIFGADVTHPQPGEDSSPSIAAVVASIDWPEVTKYRGIVSAQPHREEIIQDLYKTVQDPQKGVVPSGMIRELLISFYKSTRRKPLRIIFYRDGVSEGQFSQVLLYEMDAIRKACASIQDNYMPPVTFVVVQKRHRTRLFPTDTASTDKSGNIVAGTVVDTIICHPTEFDFYLNSHAGIMGTSKPTHYHVLYDENKFTADNFQVLTNNLCYTYARCTRSVSIVPPAYYAHLVAFRARYYIEDETSDSGSANARRNARDRNVEAQPLPSIRENVKEVMFYC
;
A
#
# COMPACT_ATOMS: atom_id res chain seq x y z
N MET A 1 -26.41 -36.83 53.09
CA MET A 1 -27.34 -38.02 53.03
C MET A 1 -27.25 -38.52 51.61
N SER A 2 -26.53 -39.54 51.42
CA SER A 2 -26.82 -40.97 51.29
C SER A 2 -27.63 -41.23 50.01
N GLY A 3 -27.22 -42.06 49.06
CA GLY A 3 -26.32 -43.16 49.02
C GLY A 3 -26.60 -44.00 47.77
N ARG A 4 -25.57 -44.61 47.20
CA ARG A 4 -25.36 -46.01 46.88
C ARG A 4 -26.46 -46.71 46.04
N GLY A 5 -26.21 -47.45 45.02
CA GLY A 5 -25.26 -48.43 44.59
C GLY A 5 -25.96 -49.21 43.47
N GLY A 6 -25.44 -49.99 42.57
CA GLY A 6 -24.41 -50.92 42.58
C GLY A 6 -24.71 -52.02 41.50
N ARG A 7 -23.71 -52.44 40.73
CA ARG A 7 -23.34 -53.83 40.27
C ARG A 7 -24.43 -54.72 39.58
N ARG A 8 -24.21 -55.37 38.43
CA ARG A 8 -23.17 -56.37 38.05
C ARG A 8 -23.52 -57.02 36.70
N ARG A 9 -22.46 -57.34 35.92
CA ARG A 9 -22.10 -58.60 35.20
C ARG A 9 -22.80 -59.00 33.87
N GLY A 10 -21.98 -59.22 32.89
CA GLY A 10 -22.02 -59.88 31.62
C GLY A 10 -22.19 -61.44 31.69
N PRO A 11 -21.77 -62.32 30.74
CA PRO A 11 -20.72 -62.34 29.73
C PRO A 11 -21.07 -63.11 28.43
N GLY A 12 -20.08 -63.26 27.56
CA GLY A 12 -19.92 -64.38 26.59
C GLY A 12 -19.73 -63.93 25.13
N GLN A 13 -18.56 -63.99 24.56
CA GLN A 13 -17.83 -65.03 23.80
C GLN A 13 -18.45 -65.30 22.42
N ASP A 14 -17.78 -65.42 21.27
CA ASP A 14 -16.37 -65.70 20.96
C ASP A 14 -16.09 -65.61 19.46
N SER A 15 -14.79 -65.44 19.07
CA SER A 15 -14.01 -65.94 17.95
C SER A 15 -14.15 -65.20 16.58
N GLY A 16 -13.11 -64.91 15.86
CA GLY A 16 -11.71 -65.16 15.94
C GLY A 16 -10.97 -64.72 14.67
N SER A 17 -9.70 -64.42 14.85
CA SER A 17 -8.56 -64.49 13.92
C SER A 17 -8.48 -63.46 12.75
N GLY A 18 -7.46 -62.69 12.57
CA GLY A 18 -6.04 -62.78 12.61
C GLY A 18 -5.35 -61.45 12.24
N GLN A 19 -4.31 -61.21 12.93
CA GLN A 19 -3.38 -60.06 12.85
C GLN A 19 -2.32 -60.21 11.74
N PRO A 20 -1.36 -59.24 11.48
CA PRO A 20 -0.89 -58.21 12.43
C PRO A 20 -0.64 -56.78 11.87
N SER A 21 -0.56 -55.87 12.81
CA SER A 21 -0.10 -54.49 12.79
C SER A 21 1.44 -54.38 12.62
N PRO A 22 2.08 -53.14 12.54
CA PRO A 22 2.07 -52.19 13.66
C PRO A 22 1.92 -50.70 13.26
N SER A 23 1.14 -49.94 14.04
CA SER A 23 1.42 -48.95 15.09
C SER A 23 2.12 -47.64 14.64
N LEU A 24 1.52 -46.50 14.84
CA LEU A 24 1.58 -45.60 15.97
C LEU A 24 0.67 -44.37 15.76
N SER A 25 -0.32 -44.25 16.47
CA SER A 25 -0.93 -43.43 17.48
C SER A 25 -0.82 -41.89 17.36
N ARG A 26 -1.98 -41.31 17.68
CA ARG A 26 -2.33 -39.95 18.22
C ARG A 26 -2.60 -38.90 17.19
N GLY A 27 -3.69 -38.20 17.21
CA GLY A 27 -4.69 -37.84 18.15
C GLY A 27 -5.73 -37.02 17.45
N GLY A 28 -6.99 -37.25 17.75
CA GLY A 28 -8.10 -36.53 17.22
C GLY A 28 -8.05 -35.00 17.52
N GLY A 29 -8.22 -34.22 16.50
CA GLY A 29 -8.42 -32.78 16.58
C GLY A 29 -9.36 -32.37 15.50
N SER A 30 -10.60 -32.18 15.80
CA SER A 30 -11.64 -31.59 14.97
C SER A 30 -11.15 -30.26 14.40
N ARG A 31 -10.61 -30.26 13.20
CA ARG A 31 -10.34 -29.05 12.45
C ARG A 31 -11.61 -28.57 11.75
N ARG A 32 -12.35 -27.71 12.45
CA ARG A 32 -13.35 -26.85 11.81
C ARG A 32 -12.66 -26.06 10.70
N GLY A 33 -13.13 -26.26 9.47
CA GLY A 33 -12.63 -25.62 8.28
C GLY A 33 -12.66 -24.08 8.40
N ARG A 34 -11.48 -23.49 8.40
CA ARG A 34 -11.34 -22.07 8.13
C ARG A 34 -11.61 -21.87 6.64
N GLY A 35 -12.74 -21.26 6.32
CA GLY A 35 -13.03 -20.81 4.96
C GLY A 35 -11.95 -19.84 4.51
N ARG A 36 -11.10 -20.28 3.62
CA ARG A 36 -10.18 -19.41 2.88
C ARG A 36 -11.02 -18.61 1.89
N VAL A 37 -10.95 -17.30 2.02
CA VAL A 37 -11.31 -16.37 0.97
C VAL A 37 -10.55 -16.77 -0.30
N PRO A 38 -11.22 -16.85 -1.46
CA PRO A 38 -10.55 -17.14 -2.73
C PRO A 38 -9.50 -16.06 -3.00
N SER A 39 -8.44 -16.47 -3.66
CA SER A 39 -7.27 -15.68 -4.04
C SER A 39 -7.67 -14.32 -4.63
N GLY A 40 -7.72 -13.34 -3.76
CA GLY A 40 -7.53 -11.95 -4.14
C GLY A 40 -6.07 -11.73 -4.56
N PRO A 41 -5.70 -10.56 -5.04
CA PRO A 41 -4.32 -10.23 -5.33
C PRO A 41 -3.45 -10.61 -4.12
N PRO A 42 -2.19 -10.97 -4.34
CA PRO A 42 -1.31 -11.47 -3.29
C PRO A 42 -1.35 -10.54 -2.09
N PRO A 43 -1.28 -11.08 -0.87
CA PRO A 43 -1.29 -10.25 0.32
C PRO A 43 -0.16 -9.24 0.21
N TYR A 44 -0.50 -7.98 0.42
CA TYR A 44 0.45 -6.89 0.45
C TYR A 44 1.63 -7.27 1.34
N SER A 45 2.81 -7.33 0.76
CA SER A 45 4.01 -7.14 1.53
C SER A 45 3.86 -5.77 2.21
N SER A 46 4.16 -5.68 3.47
CA SER A 46 4.08 -4.46 4.26
C SER A 46 4.85 -3.33 3.59
N TYR A 47 4.14 -2.56 2.74
CA TYR A 47 4.71 -1.38 2.12
C TYR A 47 4.96 -0.32 3.18
N THR A 48 6.17 0.17 3.23
CA THR A 48 6.46 1.48 3.80
C THR A 48 5.84 2.52 2.86
N PRO A 49 5.09 3.50 3.37
CA PRO A 49 4.72 4.64 2.54
C PRO A 49 5.99 5.24 1.94
N PRO A 50 5.97 5.69 0.70
CA PRO A 50 7.07 6.46 0.13
C PRO A 50 7.35 7.62 1.08
N ARG A 51 8.63 7.96 1.24
CA ARG A 51 9.05 9.20 1.92
C ARG A 51 8.13 10.33 1.46
N PRO A 52 7.69 11.21 2.34
CA PRO A 52 7.12 12.48 1.89
C PRO A 52 8.14 13.09 0.93
N GLN A 53 7.74 13.26 -0.32
CA GLN A 53 8.52 14.07 -1.25
C GLN A 53 8.50 15.46 -0.66
N VAL A 54 9.69 15.93 -0.30
CA VAL A 54 9.89 17.35 -0.06
C VAL A 54 9.54 18.05 -1.37
N ALA A 55 8.57 18.92 -1.36
CA ALA A 55 8.30 19.80 -2.47
C ALA A 55 9.62 20.43 -2.92
N PRO A 56 9.88 20.54 -4.21
CA PRO A 56 11.06 21.22 -4.70
C PRO A 56 11.03 22.65 -4.15
N THR A 57 11.97 22.97 -3.30
CA THR A 57 12.28 24.36 -2.94
C THR A 57 12.60 25.10 -4.22
N GLN A 58 11.84 26.09 -4.53
CA GLN A 58 12.18 27.07 -5.56
C GLN A 58 13.57 27.65 -5.27
N PRO A 59 14.42 27.79 -6.27
CA PRO A 59 15.69 28.51 -6.11
C PRO A 59 15.41 29.98 -5.77
N PRO A 60 16.27 30.62 -4.99
CA PRO A 60 16.16 32.05 -4.71
C PRO A 60 16.27 32.87 -6.00
N PRO A 61 15.65 34.07 -6.07
CA PRO A 61 15.69 34.91 -7.28
C PRO A 61 17.10 35.33 -7.62
N PRO A 62 17.48 35.38 -8.89
CA PRO A 62 18.81 35.77 -9.30
C PRO A 62 19.00 37.30 -9.15
N SER A 63 20.15 37.68 -8.63
CA SER A 63 20.66 39.04 -8.65
C SER A 63 20.88 39.51 -10.09
N ALA A 64 20.68 40.79 -10.33
CA ALA A 64 20.60 41.48 -11.60
C ALA A 64 21.84 41.37 -12.50
N PRO A 65 21.68 41.60 -13.84
CA PRO A 65 22.56 41.08 -14.86
C PRO A 65 23.67 42.04 -15.27
N SER A 66 24.77 41.48 -15.74
CA SER A 66 25.70 42.16 -16.65
C SER A 66 25.54 41.60 -18.06
N THR A 67 25.40 42.52 -18.98
CA THR A 67 25.13 42.42 -20.41
C THR A 67 26.17 41.62 -21.19
N SER A 68 25.73 40.69 -22.09
CA SER A 68 26.27 40.51 -23.43
C SER A 68 25.31 39.75 -24.35
N THR A 69 25.23 40.26 -25.57
CA THR A 69 24.33 39.97 -26.68
C THR A 69 24.55 38.67 -27.42
N ALA A 70 23.48 37.94 -27.79
CA ALA A 70 23.05 37.37 -29.08
C ALA A 70 22.27 36.04 -28.96
N PRO A 71 21.55 35.53 -30.02
CA PRO A 71 20.22 35.97 -30.41
C PRO A 71 19.09 35.01 -30.10
N ALA A 72 17.88 35.52 -30.23
CA ALA A 72 16.62 34.93 -29.82
C ALA A 72 16.19 33.63 -30.53
N TYR A 73 15.69 32.66 -29.76
CA TYR A 73 14.64 31.74 -30.17
C TYR A 73 13.40 31.97 -29.33
N HIS A 74 12.28 32.23 -29.97
CA HIS A 74 11.00 32.49 -29.34
C HIS A 74 10.39 31.19 -28.82
N PRO A 75 9.95 31.11 -27.55
CA PRO A 75 8.98 30.13 -27.13
C PRO A 75 7.56 30.67 -27.36
N LEU A 76 6.72 29.83 -27.91
CA LEU A 76 5.31 30.07 -28.11
C LEU A 76 4.60 30.44 -26.79
N SER A 77 3.86 31.53 -26.82
CA SER A 77 3.25 32.22 -25.70
C SER A 77 2.16 31.40 -24.98
N SER A 78 2.20 31.46 -23.66
CA SER A 78 1.18 31.00 -22.70
C SER A 78 -0.14 31.81 -22.76
N SER A 79 -0.37 32.64 -23.76
CA SER A 79 -1.55 33.50 -23.89
C SER A 79 -2.85 32.79 -24.27
N GLY A 80 -2.78 31.56 -24.78
CA GLY A 80 -3.96 30.77 -25.14
C GLY A 80 -4.77 30.23 -23.95
N ALA A 81 -4.09 29.86 -22.87
CA ALA A 81 -4.76 29.34 -21.69
C ALA A 81 -5.42 30.41 -20.83
N GLU A 82 -4.81 31.58 -20.74
CA GLU A 82 -5.40 32.71 -20.02
C GLU A 82 -6.57 33.36 -20.76
N SER A 83 -6.55 33.39 -22.10
CA SER A 83 -7.68 33.88 -22.88
C SER A 83 -8.87 32.92 -22.83
N LEU A 84 -8.66 31.60 -22.83
CA LEU A 84 -9.73 30.63 -22.63
C LEU A 84 -10.34 30.72 -21.22
N MET A 85 -9.52 30.95 -20.21
CA MET A 85 -9.98 31.15 -18.82
C MET A 85 -10.80 32.45 -18.69
N ARG A 86 -10.45 33.50 -19.41
CA ARG A 86 -11.25 34.74 -19.46
C ARG A 86 -12.54 34.60 -20.26
N GLU A 87 -12.54 33.88 -21.37
CA GLU A 87 -13.76 33.59 -22.13
C GLU A 87 -14.75 32.74 -21.36
N VAL A 88 -14.28 31.74 -20.63
CA VAL A 88 -15.12 30.93 -19.75
C VAL A 88 -15.65 31.72 -18.56
N SER A 89 -14.85 32.64 -18.01
CA SER A 89 -15.30 33.54 -16.93
C SER A 89 -16.31 34.59 -17.42
N GLN A 90 -16.18 35.07 -18.65
CA GLN A 90 -17.11 36.06 -19.24
C GLN A 90 -18.43 35.42 -19.68
N LYS A 91 -18.45 34.13 -20.08
CA LYS A 91 -19.70 33.43 -20.39
C LYS A 91 -20.48 32.97 -19.16
N LEU A 92 -19.89 33.06 -17.97
CA LEU A 92 -20.51 32.69 -16.67
C LEU A 92 -21.13 33.90 -15.94
N THR A 93 -21.00 35.12 -16.47
CA THR A 93 -21.68 36.32 -15.95
C THR A 93 -22.96 36.60 -16.73
N LEU A 94 -24.03 35.91 -16.43
CA LEU A 94 -25.39 36.28 -16.75
C LEU A 94 -26.18 36.45 -15.46
N GLU A 95 -27.01 37.48 -15.46
CA GLU A 95 -27.69 38.12 -14.33
C GLU A 95 -28.52 37.19 -13.42
N PRO A 96 -28.84 37.58 -12.16
CA PRO A 96 -29.39 36.73 -11.15
C PRO A 96 -30.88 36.61 -11.23
N GLU A 97 -31.40 35.46 -11.67
CA GLU A 97 -32.76 35.03 -11.33
C GLU A 97 -32.72 33.75 -10.51
N SER A 98 -33.31 33.87 -9.30
CA SER A 98 -33.64 32.83 -8.34
C SER A 98 -32.51 31.92 -7.84
N ALA A 99 -32.20 32.05 -6.56
CA ALA A 99 -31.15 31.44 -5.78
C ALA A 99 -31.18 29.91 -5.73
N THR A 100 -30.58 29.28 -6.73
CA THR A 100 -29.86 28.01 -6.58
C THR A 100 -28.40 28.36 -6.78
N THR A 101 -27.65 28.45 -5.69
CA THR A 101 -26.21 28.70 -5.70
C THR A 101 -25.51 27.65 -6.57
N ALA A 102 -25.06 28.03 -7.77
CA ALA A 102 -24.21 27.19 -8.58
C ALA A 102 -22.97 26.76 -7.78
N PRO A 103 -22.50 25.51 -7.92
CA PRO A 103 -21.31 25.05 -7.22
C PRO A 103 -20.10 25.90 -7.60
N LEU A 104 -19.36 26.38 -6.61
CA LEU A 104 -18.16 27.17 -6.82
C LEU A 104 -17.04 26.29 -7.41
N LEU A 105 -16.36 26.79 -8.44
CA LEU A 105 -15.12 26.16 -8.91
C LEU A 105 -14.08 26.18 -7.80
N PRO A 106 -13.21 25.15 -7.70
CA PRO A 106 -12.14 25.17 -6.72
C PRO A 106 -11.22 26.38 -6.95
N PRO A 107 -10.70 26.96 -5.86
CA PRO A 107 -9.82 28.11 -5.95
C PRO A 107 -8.53 27.80 -6.70
N SER A 108 -7.94 28.78 -7.35
CA SER A 108 -6.71 28.63 -8.12
C SER A 108 -5.47 28.29 -7.30
N SER A 109 -5.53 28.42 -5.98
CA SER A 109 -4.45 28.10 -5.04
C SER A 109 -4.88 26.98 -4.09
N SER A 110 -4.06 25.95 -3.95
CA SER A 110 -4.28 24.86 -3.00
C SER A 110 -4.35 25.32 -1.54
N LYS A 111 -3.72 26.44 -1.20
CA LYS A 111 -3.77 27.04 0.14
C LYS A 111 -5.14 27.67 0.47
N ALA A 112 -5.91 28.03 -0.54
CA ALA A 112 -7.24 28.61 -0.35
C ALA A 112 -8.36 27.57 -0.25
N ILE A 113 -8.06 26.26 -0.49
CA ILE A 113 -9.04 25.18 -0.37
C ILE A 113 -9.17 24.80 1.10
N ARG A 114 -10.38 24.93 1.64
CA ARG A 114 -10.72 24.45 2.97
C ARG A 114 -11.39 23.08 2.86
N SER A 115 -10.93 22.13 3.67
CA SER A 115 -11.61 20.83 3.81
C SER A 115 -13.03 21.00 4.36
N ALA A 116 -13.92 20.08 4.01
CA ALA A 116 -15.28 20.08 4.51
C ALA A 116 -15.30 20.02 6.04
N GLN A 117 -16.09 20.91 6.64
CA GLN A 117 -16.29 20.95 8.09
C GLN A 117 -17.19 19.80 8.52
N ARG A 118 -16.95 19.28 9.71
CA ARG A 118 -17.80 18.24 10.30
C ARG A 118 -19.23 18.76 10.52
N PRO A 119 -20.26 18.11 9.94
CA PRO A 119 -21.65 18.56 10.06
C PRO A 119 -22.28 18.21 11.43
N GLY A 120 -21.48 17.63 12.33
CA GLY A 120 -21.91 17.14 13.63
C GLY A 120 -21.36 15.75 13.91
N VAL A 121 -21.75 15.16 15.02
CA VAL A 121 -21.45 13.77 15.38
C VAL A 121 -22.65 12.91 15.03
N GLY A 122 -22.42 11.73 14.48
CA GLY A 122 -23.50 10.80 14.17
C GLY A 122 -24.22 10.28 15.41
N ARG A 123 -25.46 9.86 15.25
CA ARG A 123 -26.33 9.36 16.33
C ARG A 123 -26.84 7.94 16.08
N ASP A 124 -26.85 7.51 14.81
CA ASP A 124 -27.35 6.19 14.41
C ASP A 124 -26.44 5.06 14.88
N GLY A 125 -27.05 3.95 15.25
CA GLY A 125 -26.37 2.74 15.69
C GLY A 125 -26.35 2.52 17.20
N GLU A 126 -25.95 1.33 17.60
CA GLU A 126 -25.83 0.92 19.00
C GLU A 126 -24.55 1.48 19.62
N LYS A 127 -24.66 2.21 20.71
CA LYS A 127 -23.51 2.80 21.40
C LYS A 127 -22.61 1.74 22.01
N CYS A 128 -21.31 1.86 21.82
CA CYS A 128 -20.30 1.02 22.43
C CYS A 128 -19.05 1.83 22.80
N LYS A 129 -18.16 1.24 23.58
CA LYS A 129 -16.86 1.85 23.91
C LYS A 129 -15.75 1.04 23.31
N VAL A 130 -14.73 1.72 22.80
CA VAL A 130 -13.50 1.10 22.25
C VAL A 130 -12.27 1.84 22.76
N ARG A 131 -11.15 1.13 22.91
CA ARG A 131 -9.86 1.75 23.16
C ARG A 131 -9.14 1.95 21.83
N ALA A 132 -8.54 3.12 21.63
CA ALA A 132 -7.74 3.43 20.46
C ALA A 132 -6.25 3.57 20.83
N ASN A 133 -5.36 3.14 19.98
CA ASN A 133 -3.90 3.27 20.18
C ASN A 133 -3.39 4.70 19.98
N HIS A 134 -4.08 5.65 20.58
CA HIS A 134 -3.74 7.06 20.68
C HIS A 134 -3.52 7.41 22.16
N PHE A 135 -2.44 8.12 22.44
CA PHE A 135 -2.06 8.53 23.79
C PHE A 135 -2.08 10.05 23.84
N LEU A 136 -2.77 10.62 24.84
CA LEU A 136 -2.87 12.07 24.99
C LEU A 136 -1.51 12.67 25.22
N VAL A 137 -1.17 13.74 24.49
CA VAL A 137 0.04 14.52 24.66
C VAL A 137 -0.35 15.91 25.17
N LYS A 138 0.11 16.23 26.36
CA LYS A 138 0.03 17.57 26.93
C LYS A 138 1.32 18.31 26.66
N PHE A 139 1.26 19.59 26.44
CA PHE A 139 2.43 20.44 26.25
C PHE A 139 2.25 21.75 27.01
N ALA A 140 3.35 22.22 27.61
CA ALA A 140 3.42 23.54 28.25
C ALA A 140 3.61 24.63 27.21
N ASP A 141 3.33 25.86 27.60
CA ASP A 141 3.64 27.03 26.79
C ASP A 141 5.13 27.33 26.88
N LYS A 142 5.87 27.05 25.82
CA LYS A 142 7.30 27.25 25.70
C LYS A 142 7.60 28.11 24.48
N ASP A 143 8.56 28.97 24.59
CA ASP A 143 9.06 29.77 23.47
C ASP A 143 9.92 28.87 22.56
N LEU A 144 9.36 28.39 21.45
CA LEU A 144 10.06 27.49 20.54
C LEU A 144 10.88 28.27 19.53
N HIS A 145 12.10 27.79 19.28
CA HIS A 145 13.02 28.34 18.29
C HIS A 145 13.44 27.28 17.30
N HIS A 146 13.39 27.61 16.01
CA HIS A 146 13.84 26.76 14.91
C HIS A 146 15.10 27.33 14.29
N TYR A 147 16.14 26.54 14.22
CA TYR A 147 17.43 26.87 13.64
C TYR A 147 17.69 25.97 12.43
N ASP A 148 18.25 26.52 11.35
CA ASP A 148 18.81 25.76 10.24
C ASP A 148 20.24 25.34 10.55
N VAL A 149 20.56 24.09 10.23
CA VAL A 149 21.87 23.47 10.45
C VAL A 149 22.51 23.11 9.11
N SER A 150 23.70 23.62 8.88
CA SER A 150 24.56 23.29 7.75
C SER A 150 25.86 22.61 8.23
N ILE A 151 26.15 21.42 7.70
CA ILE A 151 27.32 20.62 8.06
C ILE A 151 28.27 20.57 6.87
N THR A 152 29.51 20.96 7.06
CA THR A 152 30.59 20.94 6.06
C THR A 152 31.78 20.09 6.55
N PRO A 153 32.27 19.08 5.77
CA PRO A 153 31.78 18.64 4.46
C PRO A 153 30.38 18.02 4.52
N GLU A 154 29.62 18.10 3.43
CA GLU A 154 28.23 17.64 3.39
C GLU A 154 28.11 16.13 3.67
N VAL A 155 27.26 15.77 4.61
CA VAL A 155 26.99 14.40 5.02
C VAL A 155 25.55 14.01 4.64
N THR A 156 25.40 13.03 3.75
CA THR A 156 24.07 12.54 3.32
C THR A 156 23.40 11.60 4.33
N SER A 157 24.17 11.05 5.27
CA SER A 157 23.72 10.09 6.27
C SER A 157 23.05 10.77 7.46
N LYS A 158 21.74 10.59 7.64
CA LYS A 158 21.02 11.07 8.82
C LYS A 158 21.58 10.52 10.14
N LYS A 159 22.13 9.31 10.17
CA LYS A 159 22.73 8.70 11.35
C LYS A 159 24.00 9.47 11.72
N THR A 160 24.87 9.71 10.77
CA THR A 160 26.11 10.46 10.98
C THR A 160 25.81 11.91 11.38
N ASN A 161 24.86 12.58 10.73
CA ASN A 161 24.43 13.92 11.11
C ASN A 161 23.98 14.00 12.58
N ARG A 162 23.22 13.00 13.07
CA ARG A 162 22.81 12.95 14.48
C ARG A 162 23.99 12.74 15.42
N ILE A 163 24.96 11.92 15.05
CA ILE A 163 26.19 11.72 15.84
C ILE A 163 26.96 13.03 15.94
N ILE A 164 27.13 13.77 14.83
CA ILE A 164 27.77 15.09 14.81
C ILE A 164 27.04 16.06 15.74
N MET A 165 25.71 16.13 15.63
CA MET A 165 24.92 17.06 16.46
C MET A 165 24.85 16.64 17.93
N GLN A 166 24.88 15.35 18.23
CA GLN A 166 24.97 14.86 19.60
C GLN A 166 26.32 15.28 20.21
N GLN A 167 27.42 15.04 19.51
CA GLN A 167 28.76 15.44 19.94
C GLN A 167 28.86 16.97 20.11
N LEU A 168 28.24 17.75 19.21
CA LEU A 168 28.14 19.21 19.35
C LEU A 168 27.42 19.60 20.65
N THR A 169 26.28 18.94 20.91
CA THR A 169 25.49 19.20 22.10
C THR A 169 26.29 18.86 23.36
N ASP A 170 26.96 17.72 23.40
CA ASP A 170 27.74 17.26 24.54
C ASP A 170 28.92 18.20 24.83
N LEU A 171 29.60 18.71 23.79
CA LEU A 171 30.73 19.61 23.91
C LEU A 171 30.36 21.05 24.32
N TYR A 172 29.24 21.54 23.80
CA TYR A 172 28.90 22.97 23.87
C TYR A 172 27.63 23.28 24.68
N LYS A 173 26.99 22.27 25.31
CA LYS A 173 25.74 22.43 26.08
C LYS A 173 25.83 23.57 27.09
N GLN A 174 26.83 23.56 27.92
CA GLN A 174 26.98 24.57 29.00
C GLN A 174 27.60 25.88 28.51
N SER A 175 28.60 25.82 27.63
CA SER A 175 29.36 26.98 27.21
C SER A 175 28.66 27.86 26.16
N HIS A 176 27.90 27.25 25.24
CA HIS A 176 27.37 27.97 24.06
C HIS A 176 25.90 27.75 23.79
N LEU A 177 25.30 26.67 24.31
CA LEU A 177 23.87 26.37 24.09
C LEU A 177 22.99 26.83 25.28
N GLY A 178 23.58 27.50 26.30
CA GLY A 178 22.84 28.00 27.45
C GLY A 178 22.23 26.88 28.32
N GLY A 179 22.87 25.71 28.40
CA GLY A 179 22.41 24.53 29.15
C GLY A 179 21.26 23.77 28.45
N ARG A 180 20.86 24.17 27.28
CA ARG A 180 19.70 23.58 26.56
C ARG A 180 20.03 22.26 25.87
N CYS A 181 19.00 21.39 25.71
CA CYS A 181 19.05 20.13 25.00
C CYS A 181 18.23 20.20 23.69
N PRO A 182 18.76 20.77 22.61
CA PRO A 182 17.99 20.92 21.39
C PRO A 182 17.69 19.57 20.72
N ALA A 183 16.59 19.51 19.98
CA ALA A 183 16.17 18.35 19.21
C ALA A 183 16.48 18.53 17.72
N TYR A 184 17.12 17.53 17.09
CA TYR A 184 17.57 17.59 15.70
C TYR A 184 16.83 16.58 14.80
N ASP A 185 16.38 17.01 13.64
CA ASP A 185 15.63 16.19 12.70
C ASP A 185 16.50 15.17 11.90
N GLY A 186 17.83 15.33 12.00
CA GLY A 186 18.84 14.54 11.28
C GLY A 186 19.15 15.05 9.87
N ARG A 187 18.67 16.25 9.51
CA ARG A 187 18.97 16.92 8.23
C ARG A 187 19.42 18.35 8.42
N LYS A 188 18.46 19.26 8.63
CA LYS A 188 18.69 20.69 8.71
C LYS A 188 18.01 21.35 9.90
N GLY A 189 16.87 20.85 10.38
CA GLY A 189 16.10 21.49 11.44
C GLY A 189 16.63 21.13 12.84
N LEU A 190 17.04 22.14 13.61
CA LEU A 190 17.36 22.07 15.03
C LEU A 190 16.36 22.91 15.81
N TYR A 191 15.79 22.34 16.86
CA TYR A 191 14.74 22.98 17.64
C TYR A 191 15.14 23.10 19.10
N ALA A 192 14.85 24.24 19.71
CA ALA A 192 15.14 24.52 21.14
C ALA A 192 13.89 25.07 21.84
N ALA A 193 13.73 24.72 23.12
CA ALA A 193 12.69 25.27 23.98
C ALA A 193 13.23 26.56 24.66
N GLY A 194 13.30 27.64 23.92
CA GLY A 194 13.84 28.94 24.24
C GLY A 194 15.04 29.33 23.37
N ALA A 195 15.38 30.62 23.32
CA ALA A 195 16.46 31.10 22.51
C ALA A 195 17.81 30.51 22.90
N LEU A 196 18.62 30.14 21.89
CA LEU A 196 20.06 29.91 22.12
C LEU A 196 20.77 31.27 22.29
N PRO A 197 21.92 31.34 22.97
CA PRO A 197 22.65 32.60 23.21
C PRO A 197 23.27 33.22 21.95
N PHE A 198 22.72 32.93 20.77
CA PHE A 198 23.16 33.46 19.48
C PHE A 198 22.03 33.30 18.43
N GLU A 199 22.04 34.15 17.43
CA GLU A 199 21.17 33.99 16.23
C GLU A 199 21.85 33.17 15.13
N SER A 200 23.19 33.31 15.00
CA SER A 200 24.00 32.55 14.06
C SER A 200 25.38 32.26 14.68
N LYS A 201 25.80 30.99 14.63
CA LYS A 201 27.10 30.58 15.14
C LYS A 201 27.65 29.36 14.41
N GLU A 202 28.98 29.31 14.29
CA GLU A 202 29.72 28.21 13.74
C GLU A 202 30.43 27.41 14.85
N PHE A 203 30.40 26.09 14.73
CA PHE A 203 31.02 25.16 15.66
C PHE A 203 31.93 24.19 14.89
N PHE A 204 32.99 23.73 15.56
CA PHE A 204 33.84 22.69 15.04
C PHE A 204 33.71 21.43 15.90
N VAL A 205 33.31 20.35 15.24
CA VAL A 205 33.09 19.05 15.89
C VAL A 205 34.06 18.04 15.31
N LYS A 206 34.82 17.39 16.18
CA LYS A 206 35.69 16.30 15.81
C LYS A 206 35.00 14.98 16.13
N ILE A 207 34.94 14.09 15.14
CA ILE A 207 34.44 12.73 15.32
C ILE A 207 35.61 11.77 15.14
N ILE A 208 35.84 11.00 16.18
CA ILE A 208 36.73 9.85 16.13
C ILE A 208 35.91 8.71 15.53
N ASP A 209 36.41 8.10 14.47
CA ASP A 209 35.77 6.94 13.87
C ASP A 209 35.93 5.74 14.83
N GLU A 210 34.94 5.56 15.74
CA GLU A 210 34.90 4.45 16.72
C GLU A 210 34.79 3.08 16.06
N ASP A 211 34.55 3.03 14.75
CA ASP A 211 34.63 1.81 13.95
C ASP A 211 36.10 1.31 13.78
N GLN A 212 37.07 2.02 14.30
CA GLN A 212 38.47 1.58 14.36
C GLN A 212 38.73 0.91 15.71
N GLY A 213 38.71 -0.40 15.73
CA GLY A 213 38.76 -1.26 16.91
C GLY A 213 39.85 -0.90 17.96
N ARG A 214 39.47 -1.06 19.21
CA ARG A 214 40.37 -1.16 20.38
C ARG A 214 41.40 -2.27 20.13
N GLY A 215 42.58 -1.92 19.71
CA GLY A 215 43.71 -2.88 19.65
C GLY A 215 44.89 -2.40 18.80
N SER A 216 45.73 -1.67 19.35
CA SER A 216 47.18 -1.54 19.29
C SER A 216 47.64 -0.07 19.30
N SER A 217 48.56 0.18 20.19
CA SER A 217 49.36 1.40 20.30
C SER A 217 50.05 1.69 18.96
N SER A 218 49.87 2.90 18.42
CA SER A 218 50.59 3.51 17.32
C SER A 218 50.02 3.41 15.91
N SER A 219 48.81 3.92 15.68
CA SER A 219 48.47 4.51 14.37
C SER A 219 47.50 5.65 14.62
N ALA A 220 47.77 6.83 14.05
CA ALA A 220 46.96 8.03 14.23
C ALA A 220 45.48 7.75 13.89
N THR A 221 44.61 7.82 14.90
CA THR A 221 43.17 7.78 14.76
C THR A 221 42.76 8.89 13.80
N LYS A 222 42.10 8.53 12.68
CA LYS A 222 41.68 9.50 11.70
C LYS A 222 40.53 10.32 12.28
N GLU A 223 40.84 11.51 12.77
CA GLU A 223 39.86 12.48 13.22
C GLU A 223 39.22 13.15 12.01
N TRP A 224 37.90 13.12 11.95
CA TRP A 224 37.15 13.91 10.99
C TRP A 224 36.66 15.18 11.69
N GLN A 225 37.06 16.33 11.18
CA GLN A 225 36.58 17.62 11.65
C GLN A 225 35.42 18.11 10.76
N TYR A 226 34.33 18.43 11.41
CA TYR A 226 33.14 19.00 10.77
C TYR A 226 32.93 20.43 11.26
N LYS A 227 32.64 21.32 10.32
CA LYS A 227 32.16 22.66 10.61
C LYS A 227 30.63 22.61 10.59
N VAL A 228 30.00 23.03 11.67
CA VAL A 228 28.54 23.05 11.84
C VAL A 228 28.11 24.51 12.02
N ALA A 229 27.36 25.04 11.05
CA ALA A 229 26.76 26.36 11.18
C ALA A 229 25.29 26.22 11.61
N VAL A 230 24.90 26.94 12.65
CA VAL A 230 23.54 26.94 13.22
C VAL A 230 23.01 28.38 13.12
N LYS A 231 21.85 28.59 12.49
CA LYS A 231 21.23 29.89 12.23
C LYS A 231 19.75 29.89 12.56
N LEU A 232 19.25 30.91 13.30
CA LEU A 232 17.85 31.09 13.62
C LEU A 232 17.04 31.35 12.32
N VAL A 233 15.89 30.67 12.18
CA VAL A 233 15.00 30.76 11.01
C VAL A 233 13.61 31.24 11.39
N SER A 234 13.00 30.63 12.41
CA SER A 234 11.61 30.91 12.78
C SER A 234 11.36 30.61 14.28
N LYS A 235 10.25 31.09 14.77
CA LYS A 235 9.72 30.80 16.11
C LYS A 235 8.37 30.12 15.95
N PRO A 236 8.32 28.76 16.00
CA PRO A 236 7.07 28.02 15.93
C PRO A 236 6.16 28.35 17.12
N ASP A 237 4.88 28.61 16.84
CA ASP A 237 3.93 29.09 17.84
C ASP A 237 3.09 27.96 18.44
N LEU A 238 3.25 27.74 19.76
CA LEU A 238 2.45 26.79 20.54
C LEU A 238 1.09 27.33 20.91
N HIS A 239 0.93 28.65 21.02
CA HIS A 239 -0.36 29.28 21.27
C HIS A 239 -1.31 29.04 20.09
N TYR A 240 -0.83 29.25 18.86
CA TYR A 240 -1.60 28.95 17.65
C TYR A 240 -2.02 27.47 17.59
N LEU A 241 -1.13 26.53 17.98
CA LEU A 241 -1.49 25.10 18.06
C LEU A 241 -2.61 24.86 19.09
N ARG A 242 -2.56 25.53 20.23
CA ARG A 242 -3.60 25.43 21.27
C ARG A 242 -4.95 25.96 20.76
N GLU A 243 -4.95 27.11 20.12
CA GLU A 243 -6.15 27.70 19.53
C GLU A 243 -6.75 26.84 18.40
N PHE A 244 -5.88 26.23 17.58
CA PHE A 244 -6.31 25.23 16.58
C PHE A 244 -6.97 24.00 17.25
N LEU A 245 -6.38 23.44 18.29
CA LEU A 245 -6.95 22.30 19.03
C LEU A 245 -8.27 22.66 19.72
N LEU A 246 -8.46 23.92 20.12
CA LEU A 246 -9.70 24.47 20.64
C LEU A 246 -10.73 24.81 19.53
N ARG A 247 -10.42 24.52 18.25
CA ARG A 247 -11.26 24.74 17.08
C ARG A 247 -11.50 26.24 16.77
N ARG A 248 -10.62 27.12 17.23
CA ARG A 248 -10.67 28.56 16.94
C ARG A 248 -9.95 28.94 15.65
N HIS A 249 -9.06 28.06 15.18
CA HIS A 249 -8.39 28.14 13.89
C HIS A 249 -8.67 26.90 13.05
N PHE A 250 -8.68 27.08 11.72
CA PHE A 250 -8.98 25.98 10.78
C PHE A 250 -7.73 25.30 10.24
N GLU A 251 -6.63 26.01 10.15
CA GLU A 251 -5.38 25.51 9.59
C GLU A 251 -4.46 25.00 10.70
N ALA A 252 -4.01 23.74 10.55
CA ALA A 252 -3.11 23.12 11.50
C ALA A 252 -1.70 23.71 11.36
N PRO A 253 -1.05 24.16 12.46
CA PRO A 253 0.34 24.67 12.43
C PRO A 253 1.33 23.52 12.24
N GLN A 254 1.59 23.16 10.99
CA GLN A 254 2.39 22.00 10.62
C GLN A 254 3.83 22.09 11.16
N GLU A 255 4.42 23.28 11.17
CA GLU A 255 5.77 23.47 11.70
C GLU A 255 5.82 23.18 13.20
N THR A 256 4.89 23.72 13.99
CA THR A 256 4.82 23.48 15.44
C THR A 256 4.61 21.99 15.77
N ILE A 257 3.69 21.32 15.03
CA ILE A 257 3.46 19.87 15.19
C ILE A 257 4.73 19.09 14.81
N GLN A 258 5.46 19.51 13.79
CA GLN A 258 6.73 18.88 13.40
C GLN A 258 7.80 19.01 14.48
N VAL A 259 7.93 20.16 15.11
CA VAL A 259 8.85 20.36 16.25
C VAL A 259 8.61 19.31 17.32
N LEU A 260 7.35 19.21 17.79
CA LEU A 260 6.99 18.27 18.84
C LEU A 260 7.18 16.79 18.40
N ASP A 261 6.91 16.44 17.12
CA ASP A 261 7.18 15.10 16.57
C ASP A 261 8.69 14.79 16.54
N VAL A 262 9.55 15.79 16.22
CA VAL A 262 11.02 15.63 16.24
C VAL A 262 11.52 15.41 17.66
N VAL A 263 11.05 16.17 18.63
CA VAL A 263 11.42 16.02 20.05
C VAL A 263 11.10 14.60 20.55
N LEU A 264 9.87 14.13 20.35
CA LEU A 264 9.45 12.79 20.78
C LEU A 264 10.18 11.65 20.03
N ARG A 265 10.78 11.93 18.89
CA ARG A 265 11.53 10.97 18.08
C ARG A 265 13.04 11.01 18.29
N ALA A 266 13.56 12.00 19.01
CA ALA A 266 14.99 12.20 19.17
C ALA A 266 15.65 10.95 19.77
N LYS A 267 15.29 10.57 21.01
CA LYS A 267 15.85 9.42 21.71
C LYS A 267 15.64 8.09 20.99
N PRO A 268 14.42 7.76 20.49
CA PRO A 268 14.24 6.57 19.64
C PRO A 268 15.11 6.55 18.39
N SER A 269 15.40 7.71 17.80
CA SER A 269 16.26 7.80 16.60
C SER A 269 17.74 7.56 16.87
N GLU A 270 18.19 7.78 18.11
CA GLU A 270 19.54 7.46 18.57
C GLU A 270 19.69 5.95 18.81
N ASN A 271 18.72 5.34 19.48
CA ASN A 271 18.80 3.96 19.96
C ASN A 271 18.42 2.91 18.91
N TYR A 272 17.57 3.24 17.93
CA TYR A 272 16.95 2.25 17.05
C TYR A 272 17.21 2.52 15.57
N THR A 273 17.12 1.47 14.76
CA THR A 273 17.17 1.60 13.29
C THR A 273 15.90 2.26 12.77
N VAL A 274 16.03 3.47 12.21
CA VAL A 274 14.93 4.29 11.73
C VAL A 274 14.56 3.92 10.30
N VAL A 275 13.29 3.58 10.06
CA VAL A 275 12.74 3.35 8.73
C VAL A 275 11.44 4.16 8.56
N GLY A 276 11.54 5.33 7.95
CA GLY A 276 10.45 6.29 7.86
C GLY A 276 10.02 6.77 9.25
N ARG A 277 8.75 6.56 9.61
CA ARG A 277 8.22 6.87 10.95
C ARG A 277 8.27 5.68 11.92
N SER A 278 8.98 4.62 11.59
CA SER A 278 9.07 3.41 12.43
C SER A 278 10.49 3.16 12.91
N PHE A 279 10.59 2.56 14.08
CA PHE A 279 11.82 2.21 14.79
C PHE A 279 11.89 0.69 14.93
N PHE A 280 13.07 0.10 14.69
CA PHE A 280 13.30 -1.35 14.72
C PHE A 280 14.58 -1.67 15.49
N HIS A 281 14.51 -2.70 16.33
CA HIS A 281 15.67 -3.24 17.03
C HIS A 281 15.41 -4.70 17.41
N PRO A 282 16.44 -5.57 17.45
CA PRO A 282 16.27 -6.96 17.90
C PRO A 282 15.60 -7.11 19.27
N ASP A 283 15.86 -6.20 20.20
CA ASP A 283 15.37 -6.26 21.59
C ASP A 283 13.94 -5.72 21.77
N LEU A 284 13.36 -5.11 20.76
CA LEU A 284 11.97 -4.61 20.84
C LEU A 284 10.92 -5.72 20.80
N GLY A 285 11.36 -6.96 20.59
CA GLY A 285 10.47 -8.12 20.61
C GLY A 285 11.13 -9.35 19.99
N PRO A 286 10.41 -10.46 19.85
CA PRO A 286 10.98 -11.67 19.28
C PRO A 286 11.47 -11.39 17.85
N LYS A 287 12.75 -11.65 17.62
CA LYS A 287 13.30 -11.78 16.27
C LYS A 287 13.09 -13.20 15.76
N GLY A 288 13.10 -13.39 14.46
CA GLY A 288 13.00 -14.73 13.89
C GLY A 288 13.43 -14.77 12.45
N GLU A 289 13.88 -15.94 12.06
CA GLU A 289 14.37 -16.19 10.72
C GLU A 289 13.21 -16.25 9.70
N LEU A 290 13.41 -15.55 8.58
CA LEU A 290 12.57 -15.69 7.40
C LEU A 290 13.14 -16.69 6.40
N GLY A 291 14.36 -17.19 6.68
CA GLY A 291 15.14 -18.06 5.81
C GLY A 291 15.93 -17.32 4.74
N ASN A 292 16.86 -18.02 4.11
CA ASN A 292 17.73 -17.51 3.06
C ASN A 292 18.64 -16.33 3.52
N GLY A 293 19.06 -16.31 4.80
CA GLY A 293 19.90 -15.24 5.37
C GLY A 293 19.14 -13.94 5.66
N ILE A 294 17.84 -14.02 5.86
CA ILE A 294 16.97 -12.87 6.14
C ILE A 294 16.22 -13.12 7.46
N ASP A 295 16.24 -12.11 8.33
CA ASP A 295 15.52 -12.06 9.60
C ASP A 295 14.36 -11.06 9.54
N TYR A 296 13.44 -11.15 10.52
CA TYR A 296 12.54 -10.03 10.83
C TYR A 296 12.86 -9.47 12.21
N TRP A 297 12.79 -8.14 12.31
CA TRP A 297 12.87 -7.42 13.56
C TRP A 297 11.53 -6.79 13.89
N MET A 298 11.17 -6.88 15.16
CA MET A 298 10.04 -6.14 15.70
C MET A 298 10.41 -4.68 15.91
N GLY A 299 9.38 -3.85 15.90
CA GLY A 299 9.50 -2.43 16.11
C GLY A 299 8.14 -1.76 16.24
N TYR A 300 8.10 -0.45 16.22
CA TYR A 300 6.88 0.31 16.30
C TYR A 300 6.88 1.52 15.36
N TYR A 301 5.71 1.94 14.98
CA TYR A 301 5.42 3.18 14.27
C TYR A 301 5.03 4.24 15.29
N GLN A 302 5.42 5.49 15.06
CA GLN A 302 5.09 6.63 15.90
C GLN A 302 4.73 7.83 15.02
N SER A 303 3.65 8.54 15.38
CA SER A 303 3.31 9.84 14.80
C SER A 303 2.48 10.68 15.76
N LEU A 304 2.78 11.97 15.80
CA LEU A 304 1.98 12.95 16.52
C LEU A 304 0.84 13.44 15.63
N ARG A 305 -0.37 13.58 16.18
CA ARG A 305 -1.58 13.95 15.44
C ARG A 305 -2.47 14.89 16.25
N PRO A 306 -2.93 15.98 15.66
CA PRO A 306 -4.00 16.76 16.24
C PRO A 306 -5.31 15.97 16.16
N THR A 307 -6.07 15.94 17.25
CA THR A 307 -7.34 15.22 17.36
C THR A 307 -8.31 16.01 18.23
N GLN A 308 -9.58 15.60 18.27
CA GLN A 308 -10.58 16.26 19.09
C GLN A 308 -10.28 16.20 20.61
N MET A 309 -9.52 15.19 21.06
CA MET A 309 -9.08 15.12 22.47
C MET A 309 -7.87 16.01 22.77
N GLY A 310 -7.36 16.72 21.78
CA GLY A 310 -6.11 17.46 21.83
C GLY A 310 -5.02 16.80 20.98
N LEU A 311 -3.75 17.09 21.30
CA LEU A 311 -2.62 16.46 20.61
C LEU A 311 -2.47 15.00 21.04
N SER A 312 -2.31 14.08 20.12
CA SER A 312 -2.23 12.65 20.41
C SER A 312 -1.03 11.97 19.74
N LEU A 313 -0.39 11.06 20.47
CA LEU A 313 0.67 10.19 19.96
C LEU A 313 0.06 8.86 19.52
N ASN A 314 0.09 8.59 18.21
CA ASN A 314 -0.35 7.32 17.65
C ASN A 314 0.83 6.34 17.57
N ILE A 315 0.76 5.24 18.30
CA ILE A 315 1.79 4.18 18.33
C ILE A 315 1.17 2.85 17.91
N ASP A 316 1.84 2.14 16.98
CA ASP A 316 1.42 0.80 16.55
C ASP A 316 2.63 -0.11 16.32
N VAL A 317 2.52 -1.38 16.70
CA VAL A 317 3.59 -2.36 16.47
C VAL A 317 3.78 -2.66 14.99
N SER A 318 5.03 -2.86 14.60
CA SER A 318 5.45 -3.12 13.22
C SER A 318 6.54 -4.19 13.20
N ALA A 319 6.74 -4.84 12.07
CA ALA A 319 7.90 -5.69 11.81
C ALA A 319 8.43 -5.48 10.41
N ARG A 320 9.72 -5.73 10.23
CA ARG A 320 10.44 -5.56 8.97
C ARG A 320 11.47 -6.65 8.78
N SER A 321 11.77 -6.93 7.52
CA SER A 321 12.85 -7.83 7.12
C SER A 321 14.20 -7.10 7.07
N PHE A 322 15.22 -7.74 7.63
CA PHE A 322 16.61 -7.29 7.67
C PHE A 322 17.52 -8.41 7.18
N TYR A 323 18.69 -8.06 6.70
CA TYR A 323 19.75 -9.03 6.47
C TYR A 323 20.29 -9.53 7.80
N GLU A 324 20.52 -10.84 7.93
CA GLU A 324 21.30 -11.38 9.05
C GLU A 324 22.75 -10.87 8.94
N PRO A 325 23.40 -10.50 10.06
CA PRO A 325 24.79 -10.03 10.07
C PRO A 325 25.79 -11.18 9.95
N LEU A 326 25.68 -11.96 8.86
CA LEU A 326 26.48 -13.15 8.58
C LEU A 326 27.73 -12.80 7.78
N LEU A 327 28.73 -13.70 7.80
CA LEU A 327 29.73 -13.75 6.75
C LEU A 327 29.04 -13.99 5.40
N VAL A 328 29.55 -13.40 4.33
CA VAL A 328 28.92 -13.55 3.02
C VAL A 328 28.92 -15.02 2.56
N THR A 329 29.93 -15.80 2.93
CA THR A 329 29.95 -17.26 2.71
C THR A 329 28.79 -17.99 3.36
N ASP A 330 28.48 -17.63 4.62
CA ASP A 330 27.35 -18.23 5.34
C ASP A 330 26.02 -17.77 4.75
N PHE A 331 25.94 -16.50 4.34
CA PHE A 331 24.77 -16.01 3.59
C PHE A 331 24.55 -16.80 2.30
N VAL A 332 25.60 -17.08 1.51
CA VAL A 332 25.51 -17.90 0.27
C VAL A 332 25.02 -19.30 0.59
N THR A 333 25.57 -19.91 1.65
CA THR A 333 25.18 -21.25 2.13
C THR A 333 23.68 -21.30 2.51
N LYS A 334 23.20 -20.35 3.33
CA LYS A 334 21.78 -20.23 3.70
C LYS A 334 20.88 -19.89 2.50
N HIS A 335 21.34 -18.96 1.62
CA HIS A 335 20.54 -18.47 0.50
C HIS A 335 20.22 -19.53 -0.53
N PHE A 336 21.22 -20.37 -0.86
CA PHE A 336 21.09 -21.46 -1.82
C PHE A 336 20.81 -22.81 -1.19
N LYS A 337 20.73 -22.88 0.15
CA LYS A 337 20.55 -24.14 0.92
C LYS A 337 21.62 -25.18 0.56
N ARG A 338 22.87 -24.73 0.40
CA ARG A 338 24.01 -25.60 0.11
C ARG A 338 24.64 -26.08 1.42
N THR A 339 25.11 -27.31 1.43
CA THR A 339 25.85 -27.88 2.57
C THR A 339 27.35 -27.63 2.49
N SER A 340 27.87 -27.26 1.31
CA SER A 340 29.29 -27.03 1.05
C SER A 340 29.49 -25.98 -0.06
N LEU A 341 30.55 -25.18 0.08
CA LEU A 341 30.99 -24.19 -0.91
C LEU A 341 32.18 -24.66 -1.78
N LYS A 342 32.53 -25.96 -1.75
CA LYS A 342 33.62 -26.52 -2.55
C LYS A 342 33.35 -26.48 -4.07
N ARG A 343 32.08 -26.44 -4.49
CA ARG A 343 31.72 -26.33 -5.90
C ARG A 343 31.49 -24.88 -6.28
N PRO A 344 31.95 -24.42 -7.45
CA PRO A 344 31.70 -23.06 -7.92
C PRO A 344 30.18 -22.76 -8.04
N LEU A 345 29.84 -21.49 -8.05
CA LEU A 345 28.47 -21.04 -8.30
C LEU A 345 28.19 -21.11 -9.81
N SER A 346 26.98 -21.55 -10.19
CA SER A 346 26.54 -21.45 -11.58
C SER A 346 26.27 -19.99 -11.96
N ASP A 347 26.28 -19.67 -13.27
CA ASP A 347 25.96 -18.32 -13.76
C ASP A 347 24.60 -17.85 -13.27
N GLN A 348 23.61 -18.72 -13.23
CA GLN A 348 22.28 -18.41 -12.69
C GLN A 348 22.33 -18.08 -11.19
N ASP A 349 23.15 -18.81 -10.41
CA ASP A 349 23.31 -18.53 -8.98
C ASP A 349 24.07 -17.21 -8.78
N CYS A 350 25.07 -16.89 -9.61
CA CYS A 350 25.76 -15.59 -9.59
C CYS A 350 24.80 -14.43 -9.86
N VAL A 351 23.89 -14.54 -10.83
CA VAL A 351 22.87 -13.54 -11.13
C VAL A 351 21.90 -13.37 -9.94
N LYS A 352 21.42 -14.49 -9.35
CA LYS A 352 20.55 -14.45 -8.16
C LYS A 352 21.25 -13.81 -6.96
N LEU A 353 22.50 -14.17 -6.72
CA LEU A 353 23.31 -13.62 -5.64
C LEU A 353 23.62 -12.13 -5.83
N THR A 354 23.94 -11.72 -7.06
CA THR A 354 24.09 -10.30 -7.43
C THR A 354 22.81 -9.54 -7.11
N THR A 355 21.66 -10.06 -7.51
CA THR A 355 20.37 -9.45 -7.23
C THR A 355 20.12 -9.36 -5.73
N ALA A 356 20.48 -10.37 -4.95
CA ALA A 356 20.30 -10.40 -3.50
C ALA A 356 21.20 -9.40 -2.77
N LEU A 357 22.49 -9.30 -3.15
CA LEU A 357 23.50 -8.52 -2.42
C LEU A 357 23.79 -7.13 -2.99
N LYS A 358 23.37 -6.80 -4.22
CA LYS A 358 23.59 -5.47 -4.79
C LYS A 358 23.02 -4.37 -3.90
N GLY A 359 23.90 -3.43 -3.51
CA GLY A 359 23.55 -2.31 -2.63
C GLY A 359 23.74 -2.58 -1.13
N VAL A 360 24.07 -3.83 -0.74
CA VAL A 360 24.34 -4.20 0.65
C VAL A 360 25.73 -3.71 1.05
N LYS A 361 25.87 -3.24 2.31
CA LYS A 361 27.15 -2.88 2.90
C LYS A 361 27.73 -4.07 3.64
N VAL A 362 29.01 -4.34 3.42
CA VAL A 362 29.79 -5.36 4.11
C VAL A 362 30.95 -4.72 4.85
N ARG A 363 31.30 -5.24 6.00
CA ARG A 363 32.49 -4.91 6.79
C ARG A 363 33.59 -5.90 6.43
N LEU A 364 34.79 -5.42 6.20
CA LEU A 364 35.99 -6.25 5.98
C LEU A 364 36.52 -6.70 7.34
N ILE A 365 36.62 -8.02 7.56
CA ILE A 365 37.02 -8.59 8.86
C ILE A 365 38.53 -8.76 9.02
N HIS A 366 39.29 -8.69 7.93
CA HIS A 366 40.74 -8.86 7.93
C HIS A 366 41.49 -7.56 8.19
N MET A 367 40.80 -6.43 8.18
CA MET A 367 41.44 -5.15 8.49
C MET A 367 41.35 -4.83 9.97
N ALA A 368 42.42 -4.26 10.51
CA ALA A 368 42.47 -3.81 11.91
C ALA A 368 41.42 -2.70 12.21
N TYR A 369 40.96 -2.00 11.17
CA TYR A 369 39.93 -0.99 11.26
C TYR A 369 38.67 -1.40 10.50
N ALA A 370 37.51 -0.99 10.98
CA ALA A 370 36.18 -1.38 10.43
C ALA A 370 35.89 -0.68 9.11
N LYS A 371 36.50 -1.14 8.01
CA LYS A 371 36.22 -0.62 6.69
C LYS A 371 34.93 -1.23 6.13
N THR A 372 33.96 -0.36 5.82
CA THR A 372 32.71 -0.79 5.18
C THR A 372 32.72 -0.52 3.69
N CYS A 373 32.30 -1.51 2.88
CA CYS A 373 32.21 -1.43 1.45
C CYS A 373 30.77 -1.70 0.98
N LYS A 374 30.32 -1.00 -0.07
CA LYS A 374 29.00 -1.23 -0.68
C LYS A 374 29.16 -2.15 -1.87
N ILE A 375 28.43 -3.26 -1.88
CA ILE A 375 28.44 -4.22 -3.02
C ILE A 375 27.72 -3.59 -4.22
N VAL A 376 28.41 -3.50 -5.36
CA VAL A 376 27.85 -3.05 -6.65
C VAL A 376 27.56 -4.21 -7.59
N GLY A 377 28.27 -5.33 -7.43
CA GLY A 377 28.14 -6.53 -8.25
C GLY A 377 28.91 -7.72 -7.69
N ILE A 378 28.97 -8.77 -8.48
CA ILE A 378 29.75 -10.00 -8.23
C ILE A 378 30.52 -10.30 -9.52
N SER A 379 31.79 -10.74 -9.39
CA SER A 379 32.62 -11.08 -10.55
C SER A 379 32.03 -12.29 -11.30
N ARG A 380 32.28 -12.35 -12.61
CA ARG A 380 31.93 -13.52 -13.43
C ARG A 380 32.90 -14.67 -13.21
N LEU A 381 34.20 -14.32 -13.07
CA LEU A 381 35.25 -15.28 -12.83
C LEU A 381 35.42 -15.59 -11.33
N PRO A 382 35.88 -16.80 -10.97
CA PRO A 382 36.24 -17.13 -9.59
C PRO A 382 37.45 -16.29 -9.16
N ILE A 383 37.63 -16.16 -7.84
CA ILE A 383 38.74 -15.36 -7.26
C ILE A 383 40.11 -15.86 -7.75
N SER A 384 40.27 -17.19 -7.90
CA SER A 384 41.54 -17.80 -8.40
C SER A 384 41.98 -17.29 -9.77
N GLU A 385 41.05 -16.86 -10.62
CA GLU A 385 41.29 -16.41 -11.98
C GLU A 385 41.30 -14.88 -12.13
N LEU A 386 40.91 -14.16 -11.06
CA LEU A 386 40.86 -12.70 -11.07
C LEU A 386 42.24 -12.11 -10.89
N THR A 387 42.69 -11.27 -11.83
CA THR A 387 43.89 -10.49 -11.75
C THR A 387 43.60 -9.00 -11.84
N PHE A 388 44.45 -8.18 -11.27
CA PHE A 388 44.40 -6.73 -11.36
C PHE A 388 45.82 -6.15 -11.33
N THR A 389 45.99 -4.95 -11.89
CA THR A 389 47.26 -4.24 -11.92
C THR A 389 47.45 -3.43 -10.65
N LEU A 390 48.60 -3.54 -9.99
CA LEU A 390 48.93 -2.74 -8.80
C LEU A 390 49.05 -1.24 -9.14
N ASP A 391 49.14 -0.39 -8.14
CA ASP A 391 49.23 1.08 -8.32
C ASP A 391 50.55 1.50 -9.05
N ASP A 392 51.58 0.63 -9.10
CA ASP A 392 52.77 0.80 -9.91
C ASP A 392 52.56 0.75 -11.42
N LYS A 393 51.33 0.36 -11.84
CA LYS A 393 50.88 0.21 -13.25
C LYS A 393 51.71 -0.78 -14.08
N LYS A 394 52.57 -1.58 -13.49
CA LYS A 394 53.45 -2.55 -14.19
C LYS A 394 53.24 -3.99 -13.77
N THR A 395 52.89 -4.23 -12.51
CA THR A 395 52.74 -5.58 -11.95
C THR A 395 51.33 -6.05 -11.98
N ASN A 396 51.03 -7.16 -12.66
CA ASN A 396 49.71 -7.80 -12.67
C ASN A 396 49.74 -8.96 -11.66
N VAL A 397 48.88 -8.89 -10.68
CA VAL A 397 48.83 -9.84 -9.56
C VAL A 397 47.47 -10.48 -9.45
N SER A 398 47.38 -11.76 -9.10
CA SER A 398 46.09 -12.40 -8.85
C SER A 398 45.55 -11.94 -7.47
N VAL A 399 44.23 -11.93 -7.34
CA VAL A 399 43.57 -11.56 -6.05
C VAL A 399 44.02 -12.49 -4.91
N VAL A 400 44.19 -13.79 -5.21
CA VAL A 400 44.67 -14.78 -4.21
C VAL A 400 46.07 -14.44 -3.74
N GLN A 401 47.00 -14.19 -4.68
CA GLN A 401 48.38 -13.82 -4.41
C GLN A 401 48.46 -12.50 -3.61
N TYR A 402 47.69 -11.48 -3.99
CA TYR A 402 47.66 -10.21 -3.30
C TYR A 402 47.24 -10.34 -1.83
N PHE A 403 46.23 -11.18 -1.52
CA PHE A 403 45.80 -11.38 -0.12
C PHE A 403 46.85 -12.18 0.66
N LEU A 404 47.54 -13.12 0.03
CA LEU A 404 48.63 -13.87 0.66
C LEU A 404 49.84 -12.96 0.97
N GLU A 405 50.30 -12.20 -0.03
CA GLU A 405 51.54 -11.37 0.11
C GLU A 405 51.34 -10.14 1.01
N LYS A 406 50.17 -9.48 0.90
CA LYS A 406 49.94 -8.23 1.61
C LYS A 406 49.37 -8.41 2.99
N TYR A 407 48.53 -9.41 3.20
CA TYR A 407 47.79 -9.60 4.46
C TYR A 407 48.11 -10.95 5.12
N GLU A 408 48.97 -11.78 4.56
CA GLU A 408 49.30 -13.11 5.05
C GLU A 408 48.07 -14.04 5.19
N ILE A 409 47.06 -13.86 4.34
CA ILE A 409 45.78 -14.58 4.41
C ILE A 409 45.71 -15.60 3.28
N VAL A 410 45.61 -16.89 3.62
CA VAL A 410 45.30 -17.96 2.69
C VAL A 410 43.75 -18.04 2.52
N LEU A 411 43.29 -17.79 1.33
CA LEU A 411 41.84 -17.86 1.04
C LEU A 411 41.34 -19.31 0.98
N LYS A 412 40.33 -19.65 1.74
CA LYS A 412 39.72 -20.99 1.85
C LYS A 412 38.78 -21.35 0.69
N HIS A 413 38.22 -20.33 0.03
CA HIS A 413 37.22 -20.50 -1.02
C HIS A 413 37.59 -19.78 -2.34
N PRO A 414 38.74 -20.09 -2.97
CA PRO A 414 39.20 -19.41 -4.18
C PRO A 414 38.33 -19.71 -5.42
N SER A 415 37.53 -20.78 -5.38
CA SER A 415 36.57 -21.14 -6.45
C SER A 415 35.29 -20.28 -6.44
N LEU A 416 35.06 -19.48 -5.42
CA LEU A 416 33.94 -18.56 -5.38
C LEU A 416 34.23 -17.27 -6.13
N PRO A 417 33.23 -16.59 -6.73
CA PRO A 417 33.40 -15.27 -7.30
C PRO A 417 33.66 -14.22 -6.22
N ALA A 418 34.30 -13.11 -6.60
CA ALA A 418 34.53 -11.98 -5.71
C ALA A 418 33.32 -11.04 -5.64
N LEU A 419 33.13 -10.40 -4.50
CA LEU A 419 32.25 -9.25 -4.41
C LEU A 419 32.92 -8.05 -5.09
N GLN A 420 32.16 -7.30 -5.88
CA GLN A 420 32.61 -6.06 -6.50
C GLN A 420 32.12 -4.86 -5.70
N SER A 421 33.06 -3.94 -5.41
CA SER A 421 32.80 -2.63 -4.80
C SER A 421 33.50 -1.55 -5.63
N GLY A 422 33.31 -0.25 -5.30
CA GLY A 422 33.91 0.85 -6.08
C GLY A 422 33.08 1.26 -7.28
N SER A 423 33.71 1.92 -8.25
CA SER A 423 33.08 2.30 -9.52
C SER A 423 33.33 1.25 -10.60
N GLU A 424 32.59 1.30 -11.69
CA GLU A 424 32.82 0.42 -12.87
C GLU A 424 34.23 0.65 -13.47
N ALA A 425 34.76 1.87 -13.38
CA ALA A 425 36.11 2.21 -13.89
C ALA A 425 37.24 1.78 -12.96
N LYS A 426 36.98 1.63 -11.64
CA LYS A 426 37.95 1.12 -10.67
C LYS A 426 37.25 0.12 -9.74
N PRO A 427 37.04 -1.11 -10.19
CA PRO A 427 36.43 -2.16 -9.39
C PRO A 427 37.37 -2.62 -8.27
N ILE A 428 36.84 -2.81 -7.09
CA ILE A 428 37.53 -3.41 -5.95
C ILE A 428 36.97 -4.82 -5.77
N TYR A 429 37.79 -5.84 -5.85
CA TYR A 429 37.42 -7.24 -5.67
C TYR A 429 37.66 -7.67 -4.23
N LEU A 430 36.63 -8.18 -3.59
CA LEU A 430 36.62 -8.56 -2.18
C LEU A 430 36.26 -10.04 -2.04
N PRO A 431 37.11 -10.88 -1.39
CA PRO A 431 36.76 -12.26 -1.07
C PRO A 431 35.54 -12.34 -0.17
N MET A 432 34.56 -13.19 -0.50
CA MET A 432 33.32 -13.34 0.27
C MET A 432 33.55 -13.77 1.72
N GLU A 433 34.56 -14.60 1.96
CA GLU A 433 34.93 -15.12 3.29
C GLU A 433 35.53 -14.03 4.21
N LEU A 434 35.99 -12.93 3.68
CA LEU A 434 36.52 -11.80 4.42
C LEU A 434 35.51 -10.65 4.60
N CYS A 435 34.26 -10.88 4.21
CA CYS A 435 33.22 -9.87 4.22
C CYS A 435 32.06 -10.31 5.14
N GLN A 436 31.73 -9.46 6.11
CA GLN A 436 30.58 -9.64 6.99
C GLN A 436 29.49 -8.63 6.61
N ILE A 437 28.24 -9.05 6.50
CA ILE A 437 27.11 -8.17 6.26
C ILE A 437 26.94 -7.28 7.51
N VAL A 438 26.90 -5.95 7.30
CA VAL A 438 26.73 -4.98 8.38
C VAL A 438 25.33 -5.12 8.99
N GLU A 439 25.23 -5.16 10.30
CA GLU A 439 23.97 -5.27 11.03
C GLU A 439 23.01 -4.10 10.77
N GLY A 440 21.71 -4.31 10.92
CA GLY A 440 20.69 -3.27 10.81
C GLY A 440 20.35 -2.87 9.37
N GLN A 441 20.83 -3.61 8.38
CA GLN A 441 20.48 -3.35 6.98
C GLN A 441 19.14 -3.95 6.59
N ARG A 442 18.23 -3.07 6.19
CA ARG A 442 16.91 -3.44 5.73
C ARG A 442 16.96 -4.26 4.45
N TYR A 443 16.26 -5.40 4.43
CA TYR A 443 16.02 -6.14 3.20
C TYR A 443 14.93 -5.44 2.38
N THR A 444 15.27 -4.94 1.20
CA THR A 444 14.37 -4.15 0.33
C THR A 444 13.86 -4.91 -0.87
N LYS A 445 14.32 -6.14 -1.08
CA LYS A 445 13.93 -6.98 -2.21
C LYS A 445 12.57 -7.66 -1.93
N LYS A 446 11.96 -8.23 -2.96
CA LYS A 446 10.71 -8.98 -2.84
C LYS A 446 10.92 -10.24 -1.99
N LEU A 447 10.10 -10.42 -0.96
CA LEU A 447 10.06 -11.65 -0.17
C LEU A 447 9.36 -12.75 -0.97
N ASN A 448 9.86 -13.97 -0.85
CA ASN A 448 9.17 -15.13 -1.41
C ASN A 448 7.95 -15.54 -0.55
N ASP A 449 7.09 -16.42 -1.07
CA ASP A 449 5.84 -16.83 -0.41
C ASP A 449 6.04 -17.44 0.98
N GLN A 450 7.14 -18.17 1.20
CA GLN A 450 7.46 -18.77 2.51
C GLN A 450 7.84 -17.68 3.51
N GLN A 451 8.69 -16.74 3.10
CA GLN A 451 9.09 -15.58 3.91
C GLN A 451 7.90 -14.69 4.26
N VAL A 452 7.03 -14.41 3.27
CA VAL A 452 5.78 -13.67 3.51
C VAL A 452 4.90 -14.39 4.54
N ARG A 453 4.72 -15.71 4.43
CA ARG A 453 3.93 -16.48 5.41
C ARG A 453 4.55 -16.46 6.80
N ALA A 454 5.86 -16.59 6.91
CA ALA A 454 6.57 -16.50 8.18
C ALA A 454 6.41 -15.11 8.82
N LEU A 455 6.60 -14.04 8.05
CA LEU A 455 6.40 -12.67 8.51
C LEU A 455 4.95 -12.41 8.94
N LEU A 456 3.97 -12.87 8.16
CA LEU A 456 2.56 -12.74 8.51
C LEU A 456 2.23 -13.51 9.81
N LYS A 457 2.78 -14.70 10.01
CA LYS A 457 2.60 -15.46 11.26
C LYS A 457 3.10 -14.69 12.48
N ALA A 458 4.21 -13.97 12.35
CA ALA A 458 4.79 -13.15 13.42
C ALA A 458 4.00 -11.85 13.69
N THR A 459 3.42 -11.25 12.64
CA THR A 459 2.81 -9.91 12.72
C THR A 459 1.31 -9.91 12.90
N CYS A 460 0.61 -11.01 12.54
CA CYS A 460 -0.85 -11.12 12.66
C CYS A 460 -1.24 -11.48 14.09
N LYS A 461 -1.02 -10.56 15.03
CA LYS A 461 -1.40 -10.72 16.44
C LYS A 461 -2.89 -10.46 16.65
N ARG A 462 -3.51 -11.17 17.58
CA ARG A 462 -4.89 -10.90 18.03
C ARG A 462 -4.97 -9.57 18.77
N PRO A 463 -6.17 -8.95 18.88
CA PRO A 463 -6.32 -7.64 19.49
C PRO A 463 -5.71 -7.52 20.89
N PRO A 464 -5.94 -8.44 21.85
CA PRO A 464 -5.35 -8.31 23.19
C PRO A 464 -3.83 -8.37 23.20
N ASP A 465 -3.24 -9.22 22.35
CA ASP A 465 -1.77 -9.33 22.26
C ASP A 465 -1.15 -8.09 21.62
N ARG A 466 -1.81 -7.54 20.60
CA ARG A 466 -1.38 -6.31 19.94
C ARG A 466 -1.49 -5.11 20.89
N GLU A 467 -2.57 -5.00 21.64
CA GLU A 467 -2.77 -3.93 22.64
C GLU A 467 -1.69 -4.00 23.72
N ARG A 468 -1.40 -5.19 24.25
CA ARG A 468 -0.33 -5.42 25.23
C ARG A 468 1.04 -4.98 24.70
N ASP A 469 1.35 -5.35 23.46
CA ASP A 469 2.60 -4.95 22.84
C ASP A 469 2.69 -3.44 22.63
N ILE A 470 1.60 -2.77 22.27
CA ILE A 470 1.58 -1.31 22.12
C ILE A 470 1.83 -0.63 23.47
N ARG A 471 1.15 -1.07 24.54
CA ARG A 471 1.36 -0.56 25.90
C ARG A 471 2.84 -0.74 26.34
N ARG A 472 3.40 -1.92 26.06
CA ARG A 472 4.81 -2.21 26.34
C ARG A 472 5.75 -1.26 25.58
N MET A 473 5.47 -0.96 24.30
CA MET A 473 6.30 -0.01 23.53
C MET A 473 6.25 1.40 24.11
N VAL A 474 5.11 1.86 24.58
CA VAL A 474 4.98 3.18 25.23
C VAL A 474 5.75 3.21 26.55
N SER A 475 5.56 2.19 27.38
CA SER A 475 6.28 2.06 28.66
C SER A 475 7.80 1.99 28.47
N ASN A 476 8.29 1.18 27.52
CA ASN A 476 9.73 1.01 27.25
C ASN A 476 10.39 2.30 26.74
N ASN A 477 9.66 3.13 25.98
CA ASN A 477 10.20 4.40 25.49
C ASN A 477 10.37 5.45 26.58
N ASN A 478 9.63 5.34 27.68
CA ASN A 478 9.71 6.24 28.85
C ASN A 478 9.85 7.73 28.44
N PHE A 479 8.96 8.20 27.57
CA PHE A 479 9.02 9.56 27.01
C PHE A 479 9.15 10.64 28.09
N ASN A 480 8.44 10.51 29.21
CA ASN A 480 8.42 11.50 30.28
C ASN A 480 9.71 11.53 31.13
N GLY A 481 10.55 10.50 31.05
CA GLY A 481 11.86 10.45 31.71
C GLY A 481 13.00 10.96 30.84
N GLU A 482 12.71 11.46 29.63
CA GLU A 482 13.73 11.99 28.72
C GLU A 482 13.90 13.50 28.89
N GLU A 483 15.13 13.96 29.10
CA GLU A 483 15.45 15.36 29.40
C GLU A 483 14.91 16.34 28.36
N ARG A 484 15.09 16.06 27.06
CA ARG A 484 14.58 16.92 25.98
C ARG A 484 13.05 17.06 26.02
N VAL A 485 12.34 15.92 26.23
CA VAL A 485 10.87 15.91 26.31
C VAL A 485 10.40 16.77 27.47
N SER A 486 11.07 16.68 28.61
CA SER A 486 10.82 17.48 29.81
C SER A 486 11.11 18.97 29.59
N GLU A 487 12.24 19.31 28.94
CA GLU A 487 12.62 20.69 28.62
C GLU A 487 11.60 21.38 27.72
N PHE A 488 11.08 20.66 26.71
CA PHE A 488 10.02 21.15 25.83
C PHE A 488 8.64 21.18 26.50
N GLY A 489 8.55 20.76 27.76
CA GLY A 489 7.30 20.74 28.50
C GLY A 489 6.25 19.76 27.97
N ILE A 490 6.71 18.69 27.34
CA ILE A 490 5.84 17.65 26.75
C ILE A 490 5.61 16.55 27.78
N HIS A 491 4.34 16.12 27.89
CA HIS A 491 3.96 14.99 28.74
C HIS A 491 3.10 14.00 27.93
N VAL A 492 3.51 12.75 27.85
CA VAL A 492 2.81 11.67 27.13
C VAL A 492 2.04 10.82 28.13
N GLY A 493 0.72 10.74 27.96
CA GLY A 493 -0.14 9.85 28.74
C GLY A 493 0.18 8.38 28.50
N GLN A 494 -0.04 7.53 29.50
CA GLN A 494 0.25 6.09 29.43
C GLN A 494 -0.95 5.24 29.01
N GLU A 495 -2.15 5.82 29.05
CA GLU A 495 -3.39 5.11 28.74
C GLU A 495 -3.82 5.31 27.27
N LEU A 496 -4.36 4.24 26.68
CA LEU A 496 -5.01 4.32 25.37
C LEU A 496 -6.25 5.20 25.47
N ALA A 497 -6.52 5.99 24.44
CA ALA A 497 -7.73 6.80 24.37
C ALA A 497 -8.98 5.90 24.44
N LEU A 498 -9.84 6.17 25.40
CA LEU A 498 -11.18 5.57 25.47
C LEU A 498 -12.11 6.39 24.60
N VAL A 499 -12.76 5.74 23.65
CA VAL A 499 -13.57 6.40 22.61
C VAL A 499 -14.98 5.86 22.64
N GLU A 500 -15.97 6.75 22.64
CA GLU A 500 -17.35 6.39 22.35
C GLU A 500 -17.47 6.11 20.85
N ALA A 501 -17.99 4.94 20.54
CA ALA A 501 -18.21 4.44 19.20
C ALA A 501 -19.65 3.98 19.04
N ARG A 502 -20.05 3.71 17.82
CA ARG A 502 -21.38 3.18 17.51
C ARG A 502 -21.25 2.00 16.57
N VAL A 503 -22.13 1.03 16.68
CA VAL A 503 -22.23 -0.10 15.75
C VAL A 503 -23.41 0.15 14.84
N LEU A 504 -23.15 0.54 13.60
CA LEU A 504 -24.17 0.74 12.58
C LEU A 504 -24.87 -0.59 12.25
N PRO A 505 -26.19 -0.59 12.03
CA PRO A 505 -26.91 -1.80 11.67
C PRO A 505 -26.44 -2.34 10.31
N ALA A 506 -26.42 -3.66 10.17
CA ALA A 506 -26.19 -4.26 8.87
C ALA A 506 -27.41 -4.02 7.97
N PRO A 507 -27.22 -3.65 6.69
CA PRO A 507 -28.33 -3.46 5.77
C PRO A 507 -29.03 -4.78 5.43
N VAL A 508 -30.28 -4.72 5.02
CA VAL A 508 -30.99 -5.85 4.43
C VAL A 508 -30.55 -6.00 2.97
N LEU A 509 -30.11 -7.20 2.61
CA LEU A 509 -29.71 -7.54 1.25
C LEU A 509 -30.84 -8.29 0.55
N LYS A 510 -31.25 -7.82 -0.61
CA LYS A 510 -32.27 -8.43 -1.46
C LYS A 510 -31.63 -9.42 -2.43
N TYR A 511 -32.29 -10.57 -2.59
CA TYR A 511 -32.04 -11.62 -3.58
C TYR A 511 -33.24 -11.83 -4.49
N HIS A 512 -33.15 -12.77 -5.43
CA HIS A 512 -34.23 -13.04 -6.38
C HIS A 512 -35.43 -13.68 -5.70
N ASP A 513 -36.65 -13.28 -6.11
CA ASP A 513 -37.90 -13.71 -5.47
C ASP A 513 -38.25 -15.19 -5.69
N THR A 514 -37.65 -15.87 -6.70
CA THR A 514 -37.80 -17.30 -6.92
C THR A 514 -36.92 -18.16 -6.01
N GLY A 515 -36.03 -17.57 -5.24
CA GLY A 515 -35.27 -18.28 -4.18
C GLY A 515 -36.13 -18.50 -2.94
N PRO A 516 -35.88 -19.57 -2.16
CA PRO A 516 -36.54 -19.78 -0.87
C PRO A 516 -36.35 -18.60 0.10
N GLU A 517 -35.13 -18.03 0.13
CA GLU A 517 -34.81 -16.84 0.93
C GLU A 517 -34.64 -15.63 0.00
N LYS A 518 -35.61 -14.69 0.03
CA LYS A 518 -35.66 -13.50 -0.82
C LYS A 518 -34.79 -12.35 -0.32
N SER A 519 -34.49 -12.34 0.95
CA SER A 519 -33.65 -11.31 1.60
C SER A 519 -32.86 -11.88 2.76
N VAL A 520 -31.80 -11.18 3.18
CA VAL A 520 -31.01 -11.56 4.36
C VAL A 520 -30.49 -10.32 5.07
N LYS A 521 -30.54 -10.32 6.39
CA LYS A 521 -29.82 -9.38 7.23
C LYS A 521 -28.49 -10.02 7.67
N PRO A 522 -27.34 -9.55 7.18
CA PRO A 522 -26.04 -10.11 7.55
C PRO A 522 -25.77 -10.09 9.05
N SER A 523 -25.16 -11.13 9.58
CA SER A 523 -24.78 -11.20 10.98
C SER A 523 -23.28 -11.01 11.14
N LYS A 524 -22.87 -10.01 11.93
CA LYS A 524 -21.46 -9.67 12.18
C LYS A 524 -20.66 -9.55 10.87
N GLY A 525 -21.21 -8.89 9.85
CA GLY A 525 -20.56 -8.63 8.57
C GLY A 525 -20.41 -9.85 7.64
N ALA A 526 -21.21 -10.92 7.82
CA ALA A 526 -21.14 -12.10 6.97
C ALA A 526 -22.51 -12.75 6.76
N TRP A 527 -22.69 -13.41 5.61
CA TRP A 527 -23.87 -14.21 5.27
C TRP A 527 -23.46 -15.39 4.36
N ASN A 528 -24.41 -16.11 3.77
CA ASN A 528 -24.18 -17.22 2.85
C ASN A 528 -25.14 -17.18 1.66
N MET A 529 -24.89 -18.03 0.67
CA MET A 529 -25.73 -18.21 -0.51
C MET A 529 -26.70 -19.41 -0.43
N ILE A 530 -26.81 -20.05 0.74
CA ILE A 530 -27.73 -21.19 0.93
C ILE A 530 -29.16 -20.67 0.75
N ASN A 531 -30.00 -21.38 0.00
CA ASN A 531 -31.39 -21.05 -0.30
C ASN A 531 -31.60 -19.71 -1.00
N LYS A 532 -30.57 -19.13 -1.61
CA LYS A 532 -30.64 -17.82 -2.27
C LYS A 532 -30.27 -17.94 -3.74
N LYS A 533 -30.99 -17.19 -4.60
CA LYS A 533 -30.65 -16.99 -5.99
C LYS A 533 -30.19 -15.56 -6.22
N MET A 534 -29.28 -15.34 -7.14
CA MET A 534 -28.78 -14.01 -7.51
C MET A 534 -29.94 -13.14 -7.98
N VAL A 535 -29.95 -11.85 -7.58
CA VAL A 535 -31.07 -10.95 -7.90
C VAL A 535 -31.26 -10.78 -9.41
N ASN A 536 -30.14 -10.75 -10.16
CA ASN A 536 -30.16 -10.87 -11.62
C ASN A 536 -29.08 -11.89 -12.04
N GLY A 537 -29.51 -13.05 -12.46
CA GLY A 537 -28.64 -14.05 -13.05
C GLY A 537 -28.19 -13.65 -14.45
N GLY A 538 -26.87 -13.69 -14.68
CA GLY A 538 -26.32 -13.47 -16.01
C GLY A 538 -26.52 -14.71 -16.92
N GLU A 539 -26.58 -14.47 -18.21
CA GLU A 539 -26.72 -15.51 -19.22
C GLU A 539 -25.37 -15.89 -19.82
N VAL A 540 -25.11 -17.17 -20.00
CA VAL A 540 -23.86 -17.70 -20.59
C VAL A 540 -24.20 -18.78 -21.61
N ASP A 541 -24.47 -18.36 -22.87
CA ASP A 541 -24.83 -19.24 -23.98
C ASP A 541 -23.61 -19.91 -24.61
N ASN A 542 -22.56 -19.13 -24.83
CA ASN A 542 -21.35 -19.54 -25.50
C ASN A 542 -20.15 -19.46 -24.54
N TRP A 543 -19.66 -20.62 -24.19
CA TRP A 543 -18.49 -20.72 -23.28
C TRP A 543 -17.64 -21.94 -23.64
N THR A 544 -16.42 -21.96 -23.16
CA THR A 544 -15.58 -23.15 -23.17
C THR A 544 -14.58 -23.13 -22.03
N CYS A 545 -13.82 -24.22 -21.87
CA CYS A 545 -12.75 -24.33 -20.86
C CYS A 545 -11.44 -24.76 -21.51
N VAL A 546 -10.33 -24.12 -21.07
CA VAL A 546 -8.97 -24.53 -21.39
C VAL A 546 -8.23 -24.86 -20.11
N ASN A 547 -7.64 -26.05 -20.05
CA ASN A 547 -6.84 -26.51 -18.90
C ASN A 547 -5.37 -26.51 -19.26
N PHE A 548 -4.58 -25.72 -18.53
CA PHE A 548 -3.12 -25.65 -18.67
C PHE A 548 -2.36 -26.39 -17.55
N SER A 549 -3.05 -27.12 -16.67
CA SER A 549 -2.41 -27.88 -15.61
C SER A 549 -2.06 -29.28 -16.08
N SER A 550 -0.81 -29.65 -15.96
CA SER A 550 -0.33 -31.01 -16.27
C SER A 550 -0.70 -31.99 -15.16
N ASN A 551 -0.64 -31.56 -13.88
CA ASN A 551 -0.94 -32.41 -12.73
C ASN A 551 -2.44 -32.73 -12.57
N TYR A 552 -3.32 -31.94 -13.18
CA TYR A 552 -4.78 -32.05 -13.09
C TYR A 552 -5.43 -32.03 -14.47
N ALA A 553 -4.84 -32.73 -15.45
CA ALA A 553 -5.31 -32.71 -16.85
C ALA A 553 -6.75 -33.20 -17.02
N ASN A 554 -7.17 -34.17 -16.23
CA ASN A 554 -8.46 -34.90 -16.41
C ASN A 554 -9.64 -34.27 -15.65
N ILE A 555 -9.47 -33.20 -14.89
CA ILE A 555 -10.56 -32.63 -14.06
C ILE A 555 -11.54 -31.74 -14.85
N SER A 556 -11.24 -31.40 -16.10
CA SER A 556 -11.90 -30.30 -16.82
C SER A 556 -13.40 -30.51 -16.99
N ASN A 557 -13.82 -31.67 -17.42
CA ASN A 557 -15.24 -31.97 -17.69
C ASN A 557 -16.05 -31.99 -16.38
N ASP A 558 -15.64 -32.76 -15.36
CA ASP A 558 -16.29 -32.82 -14.06
C ASP A 558 -16.36 -31.45 -13.39
N PHE A 559 -15.26 -30.70 -13.45
CA PHE A 559 -15.19 -29.36 -12.89
C PHE A 559 -16.20 -28.42 -13.58
N CYS A 560 -16.24 -28.44 -14.91
CA CYS A 560 -17.14 -27.57 -15.68
C CYS A 560 -18.62 -27.97 -15.46
N THR A 561 -18.96 -29.25 -15.46
CA THR A 561 -20.31 -29.74 -15.17
C THR A 561 -20.82 -29.22 -13.83
N ARG A 562 -20.03 -29.44 -12.76
CA ARG A 562 -20.38 -28.96 -11.42
C ARG A 562 -20.45 -27.44 -11.31
N LEU A 563 -19.58 -26.71 -12.04
CA LEU A 563 -19.62 -25.26 -12.06
C LEU A 563 -20.90 -24.74 -12.75
N VAL A 564 -21.27 -25.30 -13.88
CA VAL A 564 -22.48 -24.96 -14.62
C VAL A 564 -23.72 -25.25 -13.77
N GLU A 565 -23.80 -26.42 -13.16
CA GLU A 565 -24.87 -26.78 -12.21
C GLU A 565 -24.97 -25.78 -11.05
N MET A 566 -23.85 -25.44 -10.44
CA MET A 566 -23.83 -24.44 -9.36
C MET A 566 -24.32 -23.08 -9.83
N CYS A 567 -23.88 -22.60 -10.99
CA CYS A 567 -24.32 -21.32 -11.57
C CYS A 567 -25.84 -21.32 -11.82
N ASN A 568 -26.39 -22.39 -12.43
CA ASN A 568 -27.83 -22.53 -12.68
C ASN A 568 -28.64 -22.61 -11.38
N ASN A 569 -28.14 -23.35 -10.36
CA ASN A 569 -28.77 -23.45 -9.05
C ASN A 569 -28.81 -22.09 -8.32
N LYS A 570 -27.85 -21.20 -8.60
CA LYS A 570 -27.81 -19.83 -8.05
C LYS A 570 -28.57 -18.82 -8.90
N GLY A 571 -29.29 -19.24 -9.92
CA GLY A 571 -30.22 -18.40 -10.72
C GLY A 571 -29.59 -17.76 -11.94
N MET A 572 -28.42 -18.22 -12.40
CA MET A 572 -27.88 -17.86 -13.71
C MET A 572 -28.53 -18.72 -14.80
N VAL A 573 -28.50 -18.27 -16.06
CA VAL A 573 -28.84 -19.07 -17.24
C VAL A 573 -27.52 -19.49 -17.91
N PHE A 574 -27.05 -20.69 -17.57
CA PHE A 574 -25.75 -21.18 -18.05
C PHE A 574 -25.97 -22.46 -18.90
N ARG A 575 -25.62 -22.42 -20.17
CA ARG A 575 -25.79 -23.56 -21.09
C ARG A 575 -24.94 -24.74 -20.62
N HIS A 576 -25.51 -25.96 -20.60
CA HIS A 576 -24.79 -27.16 -20.13
C HIS A 576 -23.66 -27.56 -21.08
N THR A 577 -23.83 -27.39 -22.39
CA THR A 577 -22.81 -27.75 -23.38
C THR A 577 -21.91 -26.60 -23.75
N ALA A 578 -20.62 -26.85 -23.80
CA ALA A 578 -19.62 -25.86 -24.28
C ALA A 578 -19.86 -25.56 -25.79
N ALA A 579 -19.63 -24.32 -26.20
CA ALA A 579 -19.75 -23.88 -27.57
C ALA A 579 -18.61 -24.41 -28.46
N VAL A 580 -17.43 -24.54 -27.90
CA VAL A 580 -16.22 -25.12 -28.48
C VAL A 580 -15.74 -26.22 -27.55
N PRO A 581 -15.18 -27.35 -28.04
CA PRO A 581 -14.75 -28.46 -27.19
C PRO A 581 -13.81 -28.04 -26.07
N ILE A 582 -14.02 -28.59 -24.88
CA ILE A 582 -13.12 -28.38 -23.74
C ILE A 582 -11.80 -29.09 -24.07
N ARG A 583 -10.68 -28.41 -23.84
CA ARG A 583 -9.36 -28.90 -24.19
C ARG A 583 -8.30 -28.69 -23.11
N SER A 584 -7.32 -29.56 -23.10
CA SER A 584 -6.10 -29.39 -22.31
C SER A 584 -4.95 -28.96 -23.23
N ALA A 585 -4.06 -28.10 -22.75
CA ALA A 585 -2.91 -27.63 -23.51
C ALA A 585 -1.69 -27.41 -22.61
N HIS A 586 -0.52 -27.49 -23.21
CA HIS A 586 0.72 -27.28 -22.48
C HIS A 586 0.94 -25.78 -22.18
N PRO A 587 1.47 -25.41 -20.99
CA PRO A 587 1.70 -24.01 -20.59
C PRO A 587 2.51 -23.17 -21.58
N PHE A 588 3.42 -23.76 -22.34
CA PHE A 588 4.19 -23.07 -23.38
C PHE A 588 3.37 -22.64 -24.61
N ARG A 589 2.18 -23.20 -24.78
CA ARG A 589 1.28 -22.88 -25.92
C ARG A 589 0.10 -22.00 -25.57
N ILE A 590 0.16 -21.26 -24.44
CA ILE A 590 -0.95 -20.43 -23.95
C ILE A 590 -1.47 -19.49 -25.04
N ASP A 591 -0.58 -18.74 -25.68
CA ASP A 591 -0.94 -17.75 -26.71
C ASP A 591 -1.69 -18.40 -27.88
N GLN A 592 -1.06 -19.43 -28.45
CA GLN A 592 -1.60 -20.13 -29.60
C GLN A 592 -2.96 -20.76 -29.26
N THR A 593 -3.03 -21.45 -28.10
CA THR A 593 -4.27 -22.13 -27.70
C THR A 593 -5.43 -21.14 -27.48
N LEU A 594 -5.18 -19.97 -26.90
CA LEU A 594 -6.22 -18.96 -26.69
C LEU A 594 -6.71 -18.39 -28.03
N ARG A 595 -5.82 -18.16 -28.99
CA ARG A 595 -6.17 -17.72 -30.33
C ARG A 595 -6.92 -18.79 -31.11
N ASP A 596 -6.47 -20.05 -31.08
CA ASP A 596 -7.14 -21.17 -31.73
C ASP A 596 -8.60 -21.32 -31.23
N VAL A 597 -8.82 -21.20 -29.92
CA VAL A 597 -10.17 -21.24 -29.31
C VAL A 597 -11.03 -20.07 -29.75
N TYR A 598 -10.46 -18.89 -29.86
CA TYR A 598 -11.14 -17.70 -30.33
C TYR A 598 -11.54 -17.83 -31.80
N GLU A 599 -10.61 -18.24 -32.66
CA GLU A 599 -10.81 -18.43 -34.10
C GLU A 599 -11.86 -19.52 -34.37
N GLU A 600 -11.79 -20.64 -33.65
CA GLU A 600 -12.77 -21.70 -33.77
C GLU A 600 -14.17 -21.24 -33.40
N SER A 601 -14.32 -20.50 -32.30
CA SER A 601 -15.62 -19.95 -31.88
C SER A 601 -16.17 -18.95 -32.89
N THR A 602 -15.31 -18.15 -33.50
CA THR A 602 -15.66 -17.17 -34.52
C THR A 602 -16.08 -17.86 -35.82
N ARG A 603 -15.34 -18.90 -36.27
CA ARG A 603 -15.64 -19.71 -37.44
C ARG A 603 -17.00 -20.41 -37.30
N GLN A 604 -17.35 -20.88 -36.10
CA GLN A 604 -18.64 -21.47 -35.77
C GLN A 604 -19.76 -20.44 -35.60
N LYS A 605 -19.49 -19.14 -35.73
CA LYS A 605 -20.42 -18.02 -35.46
C LYS A 605 -21.01 -18.06 -34.02
N ARG A 606 -20.23 -18.53 -33.07
CA ARG A 606 -20.57 -18.62 -31.64
C ARG A 606 -19.56 -17.84 -30.80
N PRO A 607 -19.57 -16.50 -30.84
CA PRO A 607 -18.59 -15.71 -30.08
C PRO A 607 -18.68 -16.03 -28.59
N LEU A 608 -17.54 -16.28 -27.98
CA LEU A 608 -17.48 -16.67 -26.57
C LEU A 608 -17.82 -15.49 -25.64
N LYS A 609 -18.82 -15.72 -24.79
CA LYS A 609 -19.20 -14.83 -23.71
C LYS A 609 -18.35 -15.04 -22.45
N LEU A 610 -17.87 -16.27 -22.25
CA LEU A 610 -17.02 -16.63 -21.12
C LEU A 610 -16.00 -17.72 -21.51
N LEU A 611 -14.74 -17.51 -21.11
CA LEU A 611 -13.69 -18.51 -21.17
C LEU A 611 -13.26 -18.92 -19.76
N ILE A 612 -13.42 -20.19 -19.41
CA ILE A 612 -12.97 -20.77 -18.16
C ILE A 612 -11.54 -21.25 -18.37
N ILE A 613 -10.62 -20.91 -17.47
CA ILE A 613 -9.21 -21.27 -17.60
C ILE A 613 -8.72 -21.91 -16.30
N ILE A 614 -8.28 -23.15 -16.36
CA ILE A 614 -7.56 -23.80 -15.28
C ILE A 614 -6.08 -23.48 -15.49
N LEU A 615 -5.50 -22.73 -14.53
CA LEU A 615 -4.15 -22.19 -14.63
C LEU A 615 -3.07 -23.28 -14.62
N PRO A 616 -1.88 -23.01 -15.16
CA PRO A 616 -0.72 -23.89 -14.98
C PRO A 616 -0.40 -24.13 -13.50
N ASP A 617 0.26 -25.26 -13.21
CA ASP A 617 0.70 -25.60 -11.87
C ASP A 617 1.73 -24.62 -11.30
N GLN A 618 2.55 -24.05 -12.16
CA GLN A 618 3.52 -23.01 -11.83
C GLN A 618 2.89 -21.62 -11.94
N SER A 619 3.25 -20.74 -11.03
CA SER A 619 2.80 -19.33 -11.04
C SER A 619 3.50 -18.53 -12.14
N GLY A 620 2.81 -17.47 -12.65
CA GLY A 620 3.38 -16.52 -13.61
C GLY A 620 2.51 -16.26 -14.84
N SER A 621 1.78 -17.24 -15.33
CA SER A 621 1.02 -17.13 -16.59
C SER A 621 -0.30 -16.33 -16.48
N TYR A 622 -0.75 -15.99 -15.28
CA TYR A 622 -2.04 -15.30 -15.08
C TYR A 622 -2.10 -13.95 -15.79
N GLY A 623 -1.05 -13.15 -15.68
CA GLY A 623 -0.96 -11.82 -16.30
C GLY A 623 -1.06 -11.89 -17.82
N LYS A 624 -0.26 -12.77 -18.43
CA LYS A 624 -0.25 -13.03 -19.87
C LYS A 624 -1.63 -13.46 -20.40
N ILE A 625 -2.27 -14.42 -19.72
CA ILE A 625 -3.62 -14.87 -20.06
C ILE A 625 -4.61 -13.70 -20.04
N LYS A 626 -4.56 -12.88 -19.00
CA LYS A 626 -5.47 -11.75 -18.85
C LYS A 626 -5.25 -10.68 -19.91
N ARG A 627 -4.00 -10.36 -20.21
CA ARG A 627 -3.65 -9.42 -21.28
C ARG A 627 -4.25 -9.87 -22.61
N ILE A 628 -3.95 -11.10 -23.03
CA ILE A 628 -4.45 -11.64 -24.31
C ILE A 628 -5.98 -11.63 -24.37
N CYS A 629 -6.66 -12.16 -23.34
CA CYS A 629 -8.12 -12.22 -23.33
C CYS A 629 -8.76 -10.83 -23.35
N GLU A 630 -8.24 -9.87 -22.60
CA GLU A 630 -8.91 -8.60 -22.33
C GLU A 630 -8.54 -7.49 -23.34
N THR A 631 -7.28 -7.50 -23.86
CA THR A 631 -6.81 -6.44 -24.77
C THR A 631 -6.73 -6.86 -26.23
N GLU A 632 -6.57 -8.16 -26.52
CA GLU A 632 -6.41 -8.66 -27.89
C GLU A 632 -7.67 -9.35 -28.40
N LEU A 633 -8.16 -10.37 -27.69
CA LEU A 633 -9.28 -11.20 -28.12
C LEU A 633 -10.66 -10.66 -27.75
N GLY A 634 -10.76 -9.84 -26.71
CA GLY A 634 -12.04 -9.34 -26.25
C GLY A 634 -12.90 -10.42 -25.56
N ILE A 635 -12.30 -11.38 -24.86
CA ILE A 635 -13.03 -12.45 -24.18
C ILE A 635 -12.98 -12.26 -22.66
N VAL A 636 -14.15 -12.26 -22.04
CA VAL A 636 -14.24 -12.30 -20.58
C VAL A 636 -13.79 -13.66 -20.06
N SER A 637 -12.85 -13.69 -19.12
CA SER A 637 -12.27 -14.94 -18.65
C SER A 637 -12.35 -15.14 -17.13
N GLN A 638 -12.55 -16.40 -16.71
CA GLN A 638 -12.48 -16.82 -15.31
C GLN A 638 -11.32 -17.81 -15.11
N CYS A 639 -10.24 -17.37 -14.45
CA CYS A 639 -9.14 -18.24 -14.11
C CYS A 639 -9.39 -18.96 -12.78
N CYS A 640 -9.02 -20.25 -12.74
CA CYS A 640 -9.20 -21.17 -11.62
C CYS A 640 -7.87 -21.79 -11.24
N GLN A 641 -7.60 -21.88 -9.94
CA GLN A 641 -6.40 -22.56 -9.43
C GLN A 641 -6.59 -24.08 -9.52
N PRO A 642 -5.71 -24.84 -10.16
CA PRO A 642 -5.90 -26.28 -10.39
C PRO A 642 -6.09 -27.07 -9.09
N LYS A 643 -5.27 -26.81 -8.07
CA LYS A 643 -5.40 -27.43 -6.74
C LYS A 643 -6.74 -27.16 -6.04
N GLN A 644 -7.40 -26.04 -6.33
CA GLN A 644 -8.73 -25.78 -5.76
C GLN A 644 -9.84 -26.36 -6.62
N ALA A 645 -9.68 -26.34 -7.93
CA ALA A 645 -10.61 -26.93 -8.88
C ALA A 645 -10.77 -28.44 -8.65
N SER A 646 -9.66 -29.17 -8.36
CA SER A 646 -9.66 -30.61 -8.13
C SER A 646 -10.30 -31.06 -6.81
N LYS A 647 -10.59 -30.13 -5.88
CA LYS A 647 -11.16 -30.48 -4.56
C LYS A 647 -12.68 -30.55 -4.53
N TYR A 648 -13.34 -30.02 -5.53
CA TYR A 648 -14.81 -29.99 -5.68
C TYR A 648 -15.57 -29.42 -4.47
N TYR A 649 -14.99 -28.52 -3.70
CA TYR A 649 -15.69 -27.91 -2.55
C TYR A 649 -16.85 -26.99 -3.01
N PRO A 650 -18.08 -27.18 -2.51
CA PRO A 650 -19.24 -26.37 -2.90
C PRO A 650 -19.01 -24.88 -2.71
N GLN A 651 -18.40 -24.45 -1.62
CA GLN A 651 -18.08 -23.04 -1.35
C GLN A 651 -17.15 -22.42 -2.40
N TYR A 652 -16.26 -23.21 -3.01
CA TYR A 652 -15.40 -22.74 -4.09
C TYR A 652 -16.20 -22.44 -5.34
N PHE A 653 -17.14 -23.33 -5.70
CA PHE A 653 -18.03 -23.13 -6.84
C PHE A 653 -18.99 -21.97 -6.62
N GLU A 654 -19.56 -21.80 -5.42
CA GLU A 654 -20.36 -20.62 -5.08
C GLU A 654 -19.56 -19.32 -5.29
N ASN A 655 -18.31 -19.27 -4.80
CA ASN A 655 -17.45 -18.11 -4.98
C ASN A 655 -17.07 -17.86 -6.45
N LEU A 656 -16.97 -18.90 -7.28
CA LEU A 656 -16.79 -18.76 -8.72
C LEU A 656 -18.05 -18.23 -9.39
N ALA A 657 -19.22 -18.78 -9.05
CA ALA A 657 -20.51 -18.34 -9.57
C ALA A 657 -20.75 -16.85 -9.32
N LEU A 658 -20.49 -16.37 -8.10
CA LEU A 658 -20.58 -14.93 -7.78
C LEU A 658 -19.72 -14.05 -8.70
N LYS A 659 -18.49 -14.49 -9.00
CA LYS A 659 -17.57 -13.75 -9.88
C LYS A 659 -18.00 -13.83 -11.34
N ILE A 660 -18.41 -15.00 -11.80
CA ILE A 660 -18.85 -15.20 -13.17
C ILE A 660 -20.09 -14.35 -13.45
N ASN A 661 -21.06 -14.36 -12.52
CA ASN A 661 -22.29 -13.61 -12.68
C ASN A 661 -22.05 -12.13 -13.02
N VAL A 662 -21.21 -11.44 -12.23
CA VAL A 662 -20.95 -10.01 -12.47
C VAL A 662 -20.09 -9.76 -13.71
N LYS A 663 -19.23 -10.71 -14.07
CA LYS A 663 -18.43 -10.66 -15.31
C LYS A 663 -19.25 -10.80 -16.59
N VAL A 664 -20.41 -11.43 -16.50
CA VAL A 664 -21.33 -11.57 -17.64
C VAL A 664 -22.54 -10.63 -17.53
N GLY A 665 -22.41 -9.59 -16.66
CA GLY A 665 -23.39 -8.50 -16.56
C GLY A 665 -24.51 -8.72 -15.54
N GLY A 666 -24.54 -9.83 -14.79
CA GLY A 666 -25.51 -10.08 -13.72
C GLY A 666 -25.27 -9.24 -12.46
N ARG A 667 -26.19 -9.33 -11.49
CA ARG A 667 -26.10 -8.79 -10.13
C ARG A 667 -26.29 -9.89 -9.10
N ASN A 668 -25.41 -9.96 -8.09
CA ASN A 668 -25.52 -10.99 -7.05
C ASN A 668 -26.58 -10.64 -6.01
N THR A 669 -26.52 -9.42 -5.51
CA THR A 669 -27.42 -8.86 -4.50
C THR A 669 -27.49 -7.35 -4.63
N VAL A 670 -28.54 -6.75 -4.07
CA VAL A 670 -28.70 -5.29 -3.96
C VAL A 670 -29.13 -4.95 -2.54
N LEU A 671 -28.95 -3.70 -2.14
CA LEU A 671 -29.50 -3.19 -0.89
C LEU A 671 -31.03 -3.12 -1.03
N ASN A 672 -31.76 -3.58 -0.03
CA ASN A 672 -33.21 -3.44 0.00
C ASN A 672 -33.63 -1.95 -0.02
N ASP A 673 -32.89 -1.12 0.70
CA ASP A 673 -33.08 0.34 0.74
C ASP A 673 -32.96 1.00 -0.65
N ALA A 674 -32.20 0.40 -1.57
CA ALA A 674 -32.11 0.86 -2.97
C ALA A 674 -33.42 0.59 -3.74
N ILE A 675 -34.04 -0.56 -3.51
CA ILE A 675 -35.31 -0.92 -4.12
C ILE A 675 -36.43 -0.05 -3.58
N GLU A 676 -36.45 0.19 -2.26
CA GLU A 676 -37.42 1.04 -1.59
C GLU A 676 -37.15 2.54 -1.80
N LYS A 677 -36.03 2.89 -2.43
CA LYS A 677 -35.58 4.27 -2.67
C LYS A 677 -35.41 5.09 -1.38
N THR A 678 -34.89 4.46 -0.35
CA THR A 678 -34.70 5.06 0.97
C THR A 678 -33.24 5.38 1.30
N ILE A 679 -32.28 5.14 0.40
CA ILE A 679 -30.89 5.54 0.61
C ILE A 679 -30.78 7.06 0.48
N PRO A 680 -30.51 7.79 1.56
CA PRO A 680 -30.49 9.26 1.56
C PRO A 680 -29.44 9.81 0.57
N LEU A 681 -29.83 10.84 -0.22
CA LEU A 681 -28.97 11.52 -1.19
C LEU A 681 -28.42 10.62 -2.31
N VAL A 682 -28.92 9.39 -2.43
CA VAL A 682 -28.53 8.43 -3.49
C VAL A 682 -29.75 7.94 -4.25
N SER A 683 -30.81 7.49 -3.55
CA SER A 683 -31.96 6.88 -4.22
C SER A 683 -33.03 7.91 -4.63
N ASP A 684 -33.06 9.08 -4.04
CA ASP A 684 -33.97 10.18 -4.30
C ASP A 684 -33.68 10.81 -5.67
N ASP A 685 -32.41 11.07 -5.99
CA ASP A 685 -31.98 11.65 -7.24
C ASP A 685 -30.94 10.76 -7.95
N PRO A 686 -30.90 10.73 -9.29
CA PRO A 686 -29.87 10.00 -10.03
C PRO A 686 -28.46 10.38 -9.57
N THR A 687 -27.83 9.48 -8.86
CA THR A 687 -26.51 9.69 -8.24
C THR A 687 -25.50 8.70 -8.81
N ILE A 688 -24.37 9.22 -9.28
CA ILE A 688 -23.24 8.41 -9.72
C ILE A 688 -22.17 8.35 -8.62
N ILE A 689 -21.68 7.14 -8.31
CA ILE A 689 -20.64 6.93 -7.33
C ILE A 689 -19.36 6.48 -8.01
N PHE A 690 -18.30 7.28 -7.87
CA PHE A 690 -16.98 7.00 -8.39
C PHE A 690 -16.08 6.39 -7.32
N GLY A 691 -15.14 5.58 -7.77
CA GLY A 691 -13.97 5.14 -7.00
C GLY A 691 -12.70 5.33 -7.82
N ALA A 692 -11.66 5.86 -7.22
CA ALA A 692 -10.38 6.09 -7.90
C ALA A 692 -9.20 5.63 -7.05
N ASP A 693 -8.18 5.07 -7.69
CA ASP A 693 -6.92 4.65 -7.06
C ASP A 693 -5.74 4.81 -8.03
N VAL A 694 -4.57 5.09 -7.49
CA VAL A 694 -3.30 5.10 -8.24
C VAL A 694 -2.36 4.07 -7.65
N THR A 695 -1.93 3.13 -8.46
CA THR A 695 -0.93 2.14 -8.06
C THR A 695 0.45 2.52 -8.59
N HIS A 696 1.43 2.57 -7.68
CA HIS A 696 2.82 2.85 -8.04
C HIS A 696 3.63 1.58 -8.21
N PRO A 697 4.68 1.61 -9.05
CA PRO A 697 5.62 0.50 -9.18
C PRO A 697 6.39 0.24 -7.89
N GLN A 698 6.93 -0.96 -7.74
CA GLN A 698 7.67 -1.35 -6.55
C GLN A 698 9.00 -0.57 -6.43
N PRO A 699 9.54 -0.37 -5.23
CA PRO A 699 10.85 0.23 -5.07
C PRO A 699 11.91 -0.57 -5.83
N GLY A 700 12.63 0.09 -6.72
CA GLY A 700 13.64 -0.52 -7.60
C GLY A 700 13.14 -0.81 -9.03
N GLU A 701 11.88 -0.56 -9.32
CA GLU A 701 11.29 -0.56 -10.67
C GLU A 701 11.15 0.89 -11.16
N ASP A 702 12.27 1.60 -11.28
CA ASP A 702 12.29 3.05 -11.51
C ASP A 702 11.84 3.47 -12.93
N SER A 703 11.77 2.52 -13.87
CA SER A 703 11.31 2.75 -15.26
C SER A 703 9.81 2.45 -15.47
N SER A 704 9.14 1.83 -14.50
CA SER A 704 7.73 1.46 -14.67
C SER A 704 6.79 2.64 -14.38
N PRO A 705 5.71 2.84 -15.16
CA PRO A 705 4.73 3.90 -14.92
C PRO A 705 3.87 3.63 -13.68
N SER A 706 3.26 4.68 -13.13
CA SER A 706 2.12 4.58 -12.24
C SER A 706 0.86 4.29 -13.05
N ILE A 707 -0.11 3.61 -12.47
CA ILE A 707 -1.37 3.30 -13.13
C ILE A 707 -2.50 3.92 -12.33
N ALA A 708 -3.22 4.83 -12.96
CA ALA A 708 -4.46 5.38 -12.48
C ALA A 708 -5.64 4.53 -12.93
N ALA A 709 -6.60 4.32 -12.05
CA ALA A 709 -7.85 3.64 -12.36
C ALA A 709 -9.03 4.40 -11.75
N VAL A 710 -10.06 4.58 -12.54
CA VAL A 710 -11.33 5.15 -12.11
C VAL A 710 -12.46 4.19 -12.46
N VAL A 711 -13.31 3.91 -11.50
CA VAL A 711 -14.55 3.16 -11.72
C VAL A 711 -15.73 4.04 -11.36
N ALA A 712 -16.88 3.81 -12.01
CA ALA A 712 -18.12 4.46 -11.62
C ALA A 712 -19.29 3.50 -11.71
N SER A 713 -20.30 3.71 -10.86
CA SER A 713 -21.58 3.02 -10.98
C SER A 713 -22.22 3.37 -12.31
N ILE A 714 -22.78 2.35 -12.98
CA ILE A 714 -23.53 2.51 -14.23
C ILE A 714 -24.99 2.07 -14.09
N ASP A 715 -25.44 1.84 -12.86
CA ASP A 715 -26.81 1.53 -12.49
C ASP A 715 -27.28 2.45 -11.35
N TRP A 716 -28.56 2.71 -11.32
CA TRP A 716 -29.21 3.52 -10.30
C TRP A 716 -30.69 3.05 -10.18
N PRO A 717 -31.24 2.94 -8.97
CA PRO A 717 -30.69 3.31 -7.66
C PRO A 717 -29.82 2.23 -6.98
N GLU A 718 -29.61 1.06 -7.55
CA GLU A 718 -29.00 -0.12 -6.90
C GLU A 718 -27.49 0.01 -6.66
N VAL A 719 -26.77 0.79 -7.47
CA VAL A 719 -25.35 1.11 -7.33
C VAL A 719 -24.46 -0.13 -7.13
N THR A 720 -24.64 -1.14 -7.98
CA THR A 720 -23.95 -2.44 -7.88
C THR A 720 -23.13 -2.82 -9.12
N LYS A 721 -23.41 -2.20 -10.27
CA LYS A 721 -22.66 -2.39 -11.52
C LYS A 721 -21.68 -1.26 -11.73
N TYR A 722 -20.42 -1.58 -11.95
CA TYR A 722 -19.35 -0.59 -12.10
C TYR A 722 -18.55 -0.81 -13.38
N ARG A 723 -18.37 0.25 -14.16
CA ARG A 723 -17.44 0.30 -15.29
C ARG A 723 -16.11 0.87 -14.84
N GLY A 724 -15.01 0.30 -15.34
CA GLY A 724 -13.65 0.72 -14.97
C GLY A 724 -12.82 1.16 -16.16
N ILE A 725 -12.07 2.26 -15.98
CA ILE A 725 -11.13 2.81 -16.95
C ILE A 725 -9.76 2.93 -16.32
N VAL A 726 -8.70 2.73 -17.10
CA VAL A 726 -7.31 2.78 -16.66
C VAL A 726 -6.46 3.66 -17.58
N SER A 727 -5.44 4.27 -17.00
CA SER A 727 -4.41 5.02 -17.73
C SER A 727 -3.05 4.84 -17.09
N ALA A 728 -2.00 4.82 -17.92
CA ALA A 728 -0.62 4.93 -17.44
C ALA A 728 -0.25 6.40 -17.30
N GLN A 729 0.47 6.72 -16.23
CA GLN A 729 0.95 8.08 -15.95
C GLN A 729 2.39 8.07 -15.43
N PRO A 730 3.09 9.21 -15.34
CA PRO A 730 4.49 9.28 -14.95
C PRO A 730 4.79 8.56 -13.64
N HIS A 731 6.04 8.12 -13.49
CA HIS A 731 6.51 7.37 -12.35
C HIS A 731 6.24 8.09 -11.02
N ARG A 732 5.45 7.47 -10.13
CA ARG A 732 5.06 7.98 -8.81
C ARG A 732 4.24 9.29 -8.81
N GLU A 733 3.65 9.63 -9.93
CA GLU A 733 2.64 10.68 -9.96
C GLU A 733 1.36 10.18 -9.25
N GLU A 734 0.87 10.95 -8.26
CA GLU A 734 -0.32 10.59 -7.48
C GLU A 734 -1.59 11.22 -8.05
N ILE A 735 -1.49 12.45 -8.61
CA ILE A 735 -2.63 13.14 -9.22
C ILE A 735 -3.01 12.42 -10.50
N ILE A 736 -4.30 12.10 -10.66
CA ILE A 736 -4.79 11.43 -11.87
C ILE A 736 -4.89 12.43 -13.01
N GLN A 737 -4.04 12.25 -14.02
CA GLN A 737 -3.90 13.22 -15.12
C GLN A 737 -5.01 13.08 -16.16
N ASP A 738 -5.50 11.87 -16.44
CA ASP A 738 -6.48 11.58 -17.48
C ASP A 738 -7.96 11.66 -17.02
N LEU A 739 -8.26 12.28 -15.88
CA LEU A 739 -9.65 12.46 -15.44
C LEU A 739 -10.43 13.27 -16.47
N TYR A 740 -9.84 14.34 -16.99
CA TYR A 740 -10.31 15.13 -18.11
C TYR A 740 -9.14 15.53 -18.99
N LYS A 741 -9.31 15.40 -20.31
CA LYS A 741 -8.34 15.81 -21.31
C LYS A 741 -9.03 16.21 -22.60
N THR A 742 -8.34 16.96 -23.44
CA THR A 742 -8.74 17.20 -24.82
C THR A 742 -7.88 16.38 -25.76
N VAL A 743 -8.48 15.86 -26.81
CA VAL A 743 -7.80 15.04 -27.81
C VAL A 743 -8.02 15.68 -29.18
N GLN A 744 -6.98 15.74 -30.01
CA GLN A 744 -7.08 16.21 -31.37
C GLN A 744 -7.70 15.08 -32.23
N ASP A 745 -8.93 15.30 -32.70
CA ASP A 745 -9.59 14.40 -33.66
C ASP A 745 -9.36 14.94 -35.07
N PRO A 746 -8.94 14.09 -36.04
CA PRO A 746 -8.66 14.54 -37.40
C PRO A 746 -9.85 15.16 -38.13
N GLN A 747 -11.08 14.81 -37.77
CA GLN A 747 -12.31 15.29 -38.44
C GLN A 747 -13.05 16.39 -37.64
N LYS A 748 -12.97 16.33 -36.30
CA LYS A 748 -13.79 17.16 -35.40
C LYS A 748 -12.96 18.26 -34.69
N GLY A 749 -11.63 18.32 -34.91
CA GLY A 749 -10.76 19.24 -34.21
C GLY A 749 -10.52 18.83 -32.75
N VAL A 750 -10.47 19.77 -31.84
CA VAL A 750 -10.26 19.50 -30.41
C VAL A 750 -11.54 18.96 -29.78
N VAL A 751 -11.52 17.71 -29.32
CA VAL A 751 -12.65 17.01 -28.72
C VAL A 751 -12.41 16.77 -27.21
N PRO A 752 -13.38 17.09 -26.34
CA PRO A 752 -13.32 16.74 -24.92
C PRO A 752 -13.31 15.23 -24.70
N SER A 753 -12.45 14.74 -23.83
CA SER A 753 -12.26 13.33 -23.48
C SER A 753 -11.90 13.20 -22.00
N GLY A 754 -11.58 12.02 -21.57
CA GLY A 754 -11.13 11.69 -20.20
C GLY A 754 -12.04 10.73 -19.48
N MET A 755 -11.51 10.17 -18.37
CA MET A 755 -12.16 9.07 -17.64
C MET A 755 -13.53 9.46 -17.07
N ILE A 756 -13.64 10.65 -16.47
CA ILE A 756 -14.90 11.12 -15.86
C ILE A 756 -15.98 11.29 -16.95
N ARG A 757 -15.62 11.97 -18.04
CA ARG A 757 -16.55 12.19 -19.15
C ARG A 757 -17.09 10.87 -19.74
N GLU A 758 -16.19 9.91 -19.97
CA GLU A 758 -16.58 8.59 -20.50
C GLU A 758 -17.53 7.85 -19.55
N LEU A 759 -17.26 7.92 -18.25
CA LEU A 759 -18.10 7.24 -17.23
C LEU A 759 -19.45 7.93 -17.03
N LEU A 760 -19.53 9.27 -17.11
CA LEU A 760 -20.79 10.00 -17.10
C LEU A 760 -21.67 9.63 -18.31
N ILE A 761 -21.06 9.52 -19.50
CA ILE A 761 -21.75 9.08 -20.72
C ILE A 761 -22.22 7.62 -20.56
N SER A 762 -21.41 6.75 -19.96
CA SER A 762 -21.77 5.36 -19.71
C SER A 762 -22.95 5.23 -18.73
N PHE A 763 -22.97 6.05 -17.69
CA PHE A 763 -24.13 6.12 -16.78
C PHE A 763 -25.39 6.54 -17.52
N TYR A 764 -25.33 7.60 -18.36
CA TYR A 764 -26.47 8.03 -19.16
C TYR A 764 -26.95 6.95 -20.14
N LYS A 765 -26.02 6.27 -20.82
CA LYS A 765 -26.37 5.19 -21.76
C LYS A 765 -27.10 4.04 -21.05
N SER A 766 -26.69 3.69 -19.85
CA SER A 766 -27.24 2.57 -19.07
C SER A 766 -28.56 2.93 -18.38
N THR A 767 -28.66 4.12 -17.78
CA THR A 767 -29.81 4.52 -16.94
C THR A 767 -30.82 5.40 -17.68
N ARG A 768 -30.44 5.98 -18.83
CA ARG A 768 -31.17 7.04 -19.54
C ARG A 768 -31.41 8.30 -18.71
N ARG A 769 -30.62 8.50 -17.67
CA ARG A 769 -30.70 9.65 -16.77
C ARG A 769 -29.32 10.30 -16.64
N LYS A 770 -29.27 11.65 -16.57
CA LYS A 770 -28.04 12.35 -16.19
C LYS A 770 -27.89 12.28 -14.67
N PRO A 771 -26.68 12.09 -14.15
CA PRO A 771 -26.45 12.21 -12.72
C PRO A 771 -26.75 13.63 -12.24
N LEU A 772 -27.54 13.73 -11.19
CA LEU A 772 -27.79 15.01 -10.49
C LEU A 772 -26.86 15.20 -9.30
N ARG A 773 -26.19 14.13 -8.84
CA ARG A 773 -25.21 14.14 -7.75
C ARG A 773 -24.02 13.27 -8.08
N ILE A 774 -22.84 13.66 -7.59
CA ILE A 774 -21.59 12.90 -7.70
C ILE A 774 -21.04 12.63 -6.31
N ILE A 775 -20.68 11.36 -6.05
CA ILE A 775 -19.90 10.96 -4.87
C ILE A 775 -18.60 10.34 -5.36
N PHE A 776 -17.46 10.87 -4.91
CA PHE A 776 -16.14 10.46 -5.40
C PHE A 776 -15.27 9.95 -4.25
N TYR A 777 -15.01 8.63 -4.22
CA TYR A 777 -14.12 7.98 -3.26
C TYR A 777 -12.72 7.80 -3.85
N ARG A 778 -11.72 8.50 -3.31
CA ARG A 778 -10.32 8.52 -3.76
C ARG A 778 -9.41 7.76 -2.77
N ASP A 779 -8.94 6.56 -3.15
CA ASP A 779 -8.05 5.76 -2.29
C ASP A 779 -6.58 6.20 -2.44
N GLY A 780 -5.82 6.09 -1.37
CA GLY A 780 -4.36 6.12 -1.36
C GLY A 780 -3.71 7.46 -1.09
N VAL A 781 -4.43 8.58 -1.12
CA VAL A 781 -3.87 9.94 -0.96
C VAL A 781 -3.33 10.17 0.46
N SER A 782 -2.13 10.72 0.57
CA SER A 782 -1.56 11.14 1.86
C SER A 782 -2.09 12.51 2.29
N GLU A 783 -2.16 12.76 3.62
CA GLU A 783 -2.67 14.01 4.18
C GLU A 783 -1.99 15.27 3.61
N GLY A 784 -0.66 15.21 3.41
CA GLY A 784 0.09 16.33 2.81
C GLY A 784 -0.20 16.59 1.33
N GLN A 785 -1.01 15.76 0.67
CA GLN A 785 -1.39 15.91 -0.74
C GLN A 785 -2.88 16.22 -0.92
N PHE A 786 -3.68 16.29 0.16
CA PHE A 786 -5.13 16.50 0.10
C PHE A 786 -5.50 17.74 -0.72
N SER A 787 -4.90 18.88 -0.41
CA SER A 787 -5.20 20.14 -1.11
C SER A 787 -4.85 20.08 -2.59
N GLN A 788 -3.72 19.47 -2.96
CA GLN A 788 -3.32 19.36 -4.36
C GLN A 788 -4.25 18.43 -5.13
N VAL A 789 -4.53 17.22 -4.58
CA VAL A 789 -5.43 16.26 -5.22
C VAL A 789 -6.82 16.87 -5.36
N LEU A 790 -7.35 17.53 -4.34
CA LEU A 790 -8.65 18.17 -4.42
C LEU A 790 -8.67 19.26 -5.49
N LEU A 791 -7.65 20.14 -5.54
CA LEU A 791 -7.58 21.20 -6.53
C LEU A 791 -7.63 20.66 -7.97
N TYR A 792 -6.74 19.74 -8.31
CA TYR A 792 -6.59 19.28 -9.69
C TYR A 792 -7.69 18.28 -10.11
N GLU A 793 -8.03 17.32 -9.24
CA GLU A 793 -9.02 16.30 -9.57
C GLU A 793 -10.44 16.87 -9.56
N MET A 794 -10.74 17.83 -8.67
CA MET A 794 -12.04 18.52 -8.64
C MET A 794 -12.25 19.42 -9.87
N ASP A 795 -11.23 20.15 -10.29
CA ASP A 795 -11.24 20.95 -11.53
C ASP A 795 -11.50 20.04 -12.75
N ALA A 796 -10.83 18.89 -12.80
CA ALA A 796 -11.04 17.92 -13.88
C ALA A 796 -12.48 17.36 -13.90
N ILE A 797 -13.09 17.07 -12.73
CA ILE A 797 -14.49 16.65 -12.62
C ILE A 797 -15.41 17.75 -13.16
N ARG A 798 -15.20 19.01 -12.78
CA ARG A 798 -15.99 20.14 -13.25
C ARG A 798 -15.90 20.34 -14.77
N LYS A 799 -14.70 20.31 -15.31
CA LYS A 799 -14.44 20.41 -16.76
C LYS A 799 -15.10 19.26 -17.52
N ALA A 800 -15.07 18.05 -16.99
CA ALA A 800 -15.73 16.90 -17.60
C ALA A 800 -17.25 17.08 -17.63
N CYS A 801 -17.86 17.56 -16.56
CA CYS A 801 -19.28 17.84 -16.50
C CYS A 801 -19.68 18.95 -17.49
N ALA A 802 -18.99 20.09 -17.47
CA ALA A 802 -19.23 21.22 -18.37
C ALA A 802 -19.08 20.84 -19.85
N SER A 803 -18.17 19.90 -20.17
CA SER A 803 -17.96 19.40 -21.54
C SER A 803 -19.11 18.55 -22.10
N ILE A 804 -20.03 18.09 -21.25
CA ILE A 804 -21.20 17.29 -21.67
C ILE A 804 -22.35 18.20 -22.05
N GLN A 805 -22.58 19.22 -21.24
CA GLN A 805 -23.64 20.21 -21.48
C GLN A 805 -23.28 21.50 -20.73
N ASP A 806 -23.57 22.64 -21.35
CA ASP A 806 -23.41 23.95 -20.71
C ASP A 806 -24.21 24.02 -19.40
N ASN A 807 -23.61 24.59 -18.37
CA ASN A 807 -24.14 24.71 -17.00
C ASN A 807 -24.46 23.37 -16.29
N TYR A 808 -23.98 22.24 -16.79
CA TYR A 808 -24.10 20.96 -16.08
C TYR A 808 -23.03 20.84 -14.98
N MET A 809 -23.36 21.21 -13.76
CA MET A 809 -22.49 21.27 -12.58
C MET A 809 -23.14 20.56 -11.38
N PRO A 810 -23.30 19.23 -11.43
CA PRO A 810 -23.89 18.49 -10.32
C PRO A 810 -23.05 18.66 -9.04
N PRO A 811 -23.68 18.72 -7.83
CA PRO A 811 -22.97 18.80 -6.57
C PRO A 811 -22.12 17.57 -6.35
N VAL A 812 -20.91 17.78 -5.79
CA VAL A 812 -19.89 16.74 -5.60
C VAL A 812 -19.57 16.56 -4.11
N THR A 813 -19.50 15.33 -3.67
CA THR A 813 -18.86 14.96 -2.39
C THR A 813 -17.56 14.23 -2.72
N PHE A 814 -16.43 14.80 -2.33
CA PHE A 814 -15.09 14.24 -2.57
C PHE A 814 -14.47 13.72 -1.26
N VAL A 815 -14.17 12.42 -1.24
CA VAL A 815 -13.78 11.70 -0.01
C VAL A 815 -12.49 10.93 -0.23
N VAL A 816 -11.50 11.17 0.60
CA VAL A 816 -10.28 10.36 0.62
C VAL A 816 -10.48 9.13 1.50
N VAL A 817 -10.10 7.98 0.98
CA VAL A 817 -10.18 6.68 1.65
C VAL A 817 -8.78 6.24 2.05
N GLN A 818 -8.52 6.14 3.35
CA GLN A 818 -7.20 5.75 3.86
C GLN A 818 -7.26 4.41 4.58
N LYS A 819 -6.63 3.39 4.02
CA LYS A 819 -6.47 2.07 4.66
C LYS A 819 -5.08 1.89 5.28
N ARG A 820 -4.10 2.68 4.88
CA ARG A 820 -2.70 2.50 5.27
C ARG A 820 -2.30 3.25 6.55
N HIS A 821 -3.24 3.82 7.31
CA HIS A 821 -3.00 4.43 8.63
C HIS A 821 -2.65 3.41 9.72
N ARG A 822 -2.27 3.88 10.92
CA ARG A 822 -1.83 3.06 12.04
C ARG A 822 -2.77 3.02 13.24
N THR A 823 -3.91 3.69 13.16
CA THR A 823 -4.96 3.62 14.19
C THR A 823 -5.53 2.21 14.27
N ARG A 824 -5.67 1.71 15.49
CA ARG A 824 -6.29 0.42 15.84
C ARG A 824 -7.31 0.66 16.93
N LEU A 825 -8.41 -0.08 16.84
CA LEU A 825 -9.49 -0.04 17.81
C LEU A 825 -9.57 -1.40 18.50
N PHE A 826 -9.66 -1.38 19.82
CA PHE A 826 -9.73 -2.56 20.66
C PHE A 826 -11.04 -2.56 21.44
N PRO A 827 -11.76 -3.69 21.57
CA PRO A 827 -12.98 -3.77 22.34
C PRO A 827 -12.69 -3.56 23.83
N THR A 828 -13.62 -2.94 24.54
CA THR A 828 -13.55 -2.79 26.01
C THR A 828 -14.11 -4.00 26.73
N ASP A 829 -15.03 -4.71 26.09
CA ASP A 829 -15.73 -5.86 26.65
C ASP A 829 -15.82 -7.01 25.62
N THR A 830 -16.14 -8.20 26.07
CA THR A 830 -16.26 -9.40 25.22
C THR A 830 -17.58 -9.45 24.44
N ALA A 831 -18.63 -8.75 24.89
CA ALA A 831 -19.94 -8.72 24.22
C ALA A 831 -19.83 -7.95 22.87
N SER A 832 -19.00 -6.90 22.83
CA SER A 832 -18.74 -6.07 21.66
C SER A 832 -17.70 -6.64 20.70
N THR A 833 -17.46 -7.98 20.72
CA THR A 833 -16.46 -8.63 19.88
C THR A 833 -17.05 -9.53 18.80
N ASP A 834 -16.29 -9.68 17.70
CA ASP A 834 -16.51 -10.77 16.75
C ASP A 834 -15.89 -12.09 17.25
N LYS A 835 -16.04 -13.17 16.46
CA LYS A 835 -15.47 -14.51 16.78
C LYS A 835 -13.94 -14.54 16.89
N SER A 836 -13.24 -13.55 16.41
CA SER A 836 -11.78 -13.42 16.44
C SER A 836 -11.27 -12.47 17.54
N GLY A 837 -12.16 -11.91 18.36
CA GLY A 837 -11.86 -10.95 19.42
C GLY A 837 -11.63 -9.53 18.91
N ASN A 838 -12.02 -9.23 17.68
CA ASN A 838 -11.99 -7.87 17.12
C ASN A 838 -13.29 -7.13 17.39
N ILE A 839 -13.27 -5.80 17.27
CA ILE A 839 -14.49 -4.99 17.22
C ILE A 839 -15.40 -5.49 16.10
N VAL A 840 -16.70 -5.41 16.30
CA VAL A 840 -17.71 -5.92 15.35
C VAL A 840 -17.75 -5.11 14.06
N ALA A 841 -18.25 -5.73 12.99
CA ALA A 841 -18.51 -5.03 11.72
C ALA A 841 -19.63 -3.99 11.92
N GLY A 842 -19.46 -2.82 11.33
CA GLY A 842 -20.33 -1.65 11.53
C GLY A 842 -19.82 -0.66 12.59
N THR A 843 -18.74 -0.98 13.32
CA THR A 843 -18.20 -0.04 14.32
C THR A 843 -17.67 1.21 13.65
N VAL A 844 -18.24 2.37 14.00
CA VAL A 844 -17.85 3.71 13.54
C VAL A 844 -17.37 4.56 14.70
N VAL A 845 -16.30 5.33 14.45
CA VAL A 845 -15.73 6.32 15.37
C VAL A 845 -15.60 7.63 14.63
N ASP A 846 -16.26 8.68 15.13
CA ASP A 846 -16.24 10.04 14.58
C ASP A 846 -15.93 11.11 15.64
N THR A 847 -15.47 10.67 16.82
CA THR A 847 -15.14 11.52 17.97
C THR A 847 -13.71 11.25 18.45
N ILE A 848 -13.26 12.07 19.40
CA ILE A 848 -12.05 11.91 20.23
C ILE A 848 -10.75 11.79 19.43
N ILE A 849 -10.60 10.76 18.60
CA ILE A 849 -9.38 10.49 17.80
C ILE A 849 -9.45 11.03 16.35
N CYS A 850 -10.57 11.61 15.99
CA CYS A 850 -10.79 12.25 14.69
C CYS A 850 -10.24 13.68 14.66
N HIS A 851 -10.16 14.26 13.45
CA HIS A 851 -9.67 15.62 13.25
C HIS A 851 -10.48 16.65 14.07
N PRO A 852 -9.88 17.71 14.62
CA PRO A 852 -10.59 18.68 15.44
C PRO A 852 -11.79 19.32 14.73
N THR A 853 -11.64 19.74 13.49
CA THR A 853 -12.64 20.51 12.71
C THR A 853 -13.14 19.80 11.46
N GLU A 854 -12.28 19.09 10.74
CA GLU A 854 -12.61 18.50 9.44
C GLU A 854 -13.52 17.28 9.57
N PHE A 855 -14.27 16.99 8.51
CA PHE A 855 -15.20 15.86 8.48
C PHE A 855 -14.47 14.55 8.17
N ASP A 856 -14.11 13.81 9.19
CA ASP A 856 -13.50 12.48 9.08
C ASP A 856 -14.11 11.49 10.07
N PHE A 857 -13.99 10.21 9.79
CA PHE A 857 -14.40 9.11 10.67
C PHE A 857 -13.64 7.82 10.35
N TYR A 858 -13.59 6.91 11.34
CA TYR A 858 -13.07 5.58 11.20
C TYR A 858 -14.21 4.56 11.15
N LEU A 859 -14.27 3.73 10.12
CA LEU A 859 -15.30 2.71 9.96
C LEU A 859 -14.68 1.31 9.87
N ASN A 860 -15.06 0.41 10.77
CA ASN A 860 -14.76 -1.01 10.71
C ASN A 860 -15.95 -1.77 10.10
N SER A 861 -16.13 -1.68 8.79
CA SER A 861 -17.25 -2.30 8.09
C SER A 861 -17.18 -3.83 8.00
N HIS A 862 -16.07 -4.48 8.34
CA HIS A 862 -15.81 -5.91 8.09
C HIS A 862 -15.53 -6.70 9.35
N ALA A 863 -15.83 -8.01 9.31
CA ALA A 863 -15.42 -8.94 10.35
C ALA A 863 -13.94 -9.33 10.21
N GLY A 864 -13.23 -9.42 11.33
CA GLY A 864 -11.83 -9.86 11.36
C GLY A 864 -11.69 -11.32 10.93
N ILE A 865 -10.73 -11.61 10.02
CA ILE A 865 -10.43 -12.98 9.60
C ILE A 865 -9.14 -13.47 10.28
N MET A 866 -8.15 -12.59 10.35
CA MET A 866 -6.83 -12.91 10.90
C MET A 866 -6.20 -11.67 11.53
N GLY A 867 -5.67 -11.83 12.75
CA GLY A 867 -5.03 -10.74 13.47
C GLY A 867 -5.99 -9.66 13.97
N THR A 868 -5.52 -8.44 14.11
CA THR A 868 -6.28 -7.27 14.54
C THR A 868 -6.91 -6.57 13.34
N SER A 869 -8.21 -6.33 13.37
CA SER A 869 -8.93 -5.57 12.34
C SER A 869 -8.37 -4.14 12.22
N LYS A 870 -8.42 -3.62 11.02
CA LYS A 870 -7.98 -2.28 10.70
C LYS A 870 -9.15 -1.51 10.13
N PRO A 871 -9.71 -0.55 10.87
CA PRO A 871 -10.79 0.28 10.34
C PRO A 871 -10.29 1.05 9.12
N THR A 872 -11.17 1.53 8.29
CA THR A 872 -10.83 2.46 7.22
C THR A 872 -11.09 3.88 7.72
N HIS A 873 -10.18 4.78 7.43
CA HIS A 873 -10.34 6.20 7.70
C HIS A 873 -10.89 6.87 6.45
N TYR A 874 -12.04 7.50 6.57
CA TYR A 874 -12.67 8.29 5.53
C TYR A 874 -12.54 9.77 5.90
N HIS A 875 -12.01 10.57 4.97
CA HIS A 875 -11.82 11.99 5.15
C HIS A 875 -12.52 12.74 4.03
N VAL A 876 -13.60 13.43 4.36
CA VAL A 876 -14.40 14.20 3.42
C VAL A 876 -13.69 15.52 3.18
N LEU A 877 -13.11 15.71 1.99
CA LEU A 877 -12.39 16.93 1.65
C LEU A 877 -13.33 18.01 1.14
N TYR A 878 -14.43 17.61 0.49
CA TYR A 878 -15.36 18.55 -0.13
C TYR A 878 -16.77 17.95 -0.13
N ASP A 879 -17.79 18.71 0.22
CA ASP A 879 -19.17 18.23 0.27
C ASP A 879 -20.19 19.30 -0.06
N GLU A 880 -20.65 19.31 -1.30
CA GLU A 880 -21.74 20.16 -1.77
C GLU A 880 -23.13 19.48 -1.60
N ASN A 881 -23.13 18.15 -1.49
CA ASN A 881 -24.37 17.40 -1.25
C ASN A 881 -24.91 17.59 0.17
N LYS A 882 -24.11 18.18 1.09
CA LYS A 882 -24.48 18.47 2.48
C LYS A 882 -24.91 17.23 3.26
N PHE A 883 -24.10 16.17 3.18
CA PHE A 883 -24.32 14.96 3.95
C PHE A 883 -24.29 15.23 5.46
N THR A 884 -25.25 14.67 6.19
CA THR A 884 -25.11 14.51 7.64
C THR A 884 -24.09 13.43 7.95
N ALA A 885 -23.54 13.44 9.16
CA ALA A 885 -22.62 12.41 9.60
C ALA A 885 -23.24 11.00 9.50
N ASP A 886 -24.50 10.85 9.95
CA ASP A 886 -25.22 9.58 9.91
C ASP A 886 -25.45 9.10 8.47
N ASN A 887 -26.02 9.96 7.61
CA ASN A 887 -26.32 9.57 6.23
C ASN A 887 -25.07 9.10 5.47
N PHE A 888 -23.93 9.78 5.67
CA PHE A 888 -22.71 9.43 4.97
C PHE A 888 -22.02 8.17 5.55
N GLN A 889 -22.04 8.01 6.87
CA GLN A 889 -21.50 6.83 7.55
C GLN A 889 -22.32 5.57 7.25
N VAL A 890 -23.64 5.67 7.28
CA VAL A 890 -24.58 4.57 6.94
C VAL A 890 -24.42 4.19 5.47
N LEU A 891 -24.43 5.16 4.54
CA LEU A 891 -24.21 4.91 3.13
C LEU A 891 -22.89 4.16 2.89
N THR A 892 -21.79 4.67 3.45
CA THR A 892 -20.46 4.05 3.29
C THR A 892 -20.40 2.65 3.88
N ASN A 893 -21.04 2.41 5.05
CA ASN A 893 -21.15 1.09 5.65
C ASN A 893 -21.96 0.14 4.78
N ASN A 894 -23.14 0.56 4.31
CA ASN A 894 -24.07 -0.28 3.55
C ASN A 894 -23.48 -0.67 2.19
N LEU A 895 -22.81 0.25 1.50
CA LEU A 895 -22.05 -0.08 0.28
C LEU A 895 -21.03 -1.19 0.50
N CYS A 896 -20.37 -1.28 1.66
CA CYS A 896 -19.40 -2.35 1.93
C CYS A 896 -20.00 -3.77 1.90
N TYR A 897 -21.32 -3.91 1.96
CA TYR A 897 -22.02 -5.19 1.82
C TYR A 897 -22.36 -5.56 0.37
N THR A 898 -22.20 -4.65 -0.59
CA THR A 898 -22.50 -4.89 -2.00
C THR A 898 -21.33 -5.45 -2.82
N TYR A 899 -20.18 -5.74 -2.20
CA TYR A 899 -19.00 -6.22 -2.91
C TYR A 899 -19.26 -7.57 -3.57
N ALA A 900 -19.16 -7.62 -4.89
CA ALA A 900 -19.65 -8.71 -5.70
C ALA A 900 -18.89 -10.04 -5.58
N ARG A 901 -17.67 -10.06 -5.04
CA ARG A 901 -16.78 -11.24 -5.08
C ARG A 901 -16.91 -12.20 -3.89
N CYS A 902 -17.67 -11.85 -2.87
CA CYS A 902 -17.87 -12.68 -1.68
C CYS A 902 -19.13 -12.28 -0.90
N THR A 903 -19.59 -13.15 -0.03
CA THR A 903 -20.72 -12.95 0.89
C THR A 903 -20.25 -12.47 2.25
N ARG A 904 -19.43 -11.41 2.25
CA ARG A 904 -18.93 -10.73 3.43
C ARG A 904 -18.82 -9.24 3.14
N SER A 905 -19.10 -8.44 4.15
CA SER A 905 -18.78 -7.03 4.13
C SER A 905 -17.27 -6.82 3.99
N VAL A 906 -16.88 -5.89 3.15
CA VAL A 906 -15.46 -5.58 2.87
C VAL A 906 -15.00 -4.38 3.68
N SER A 907 -13.68 -4.26 3.84
CA SER A 907 -13.08 -3.26 4.71
C SER A 907 -12.88 -1.88 4.08
N ILE A 908 -13.16 -1.74 2.80
CA ILE A 908 -13.07 -0.50 2.03
C ILE A 908 -14.32 -0.43 1.17
N VAL A 909 -14.89 0.75 1.02
CA VAL A 909 -16.05 0.97 0.17
C VAL A 909 -15.82 0.41 -1.24
N PRO A 910 -16.76 -0.37 -1.83
CA PRO A 910 -16.57 -1.10 -3.07
C PRO A 910 -16.07 -0.29 -4.25
N PRO A 911 -16.53 0.92 -4.57
CA PRO A 911 -15.99 1.69 -5.68
C PRO A 911 -14.48 1.90 -5.57
N ALA A 912 -13.95 2.30 -4.41
CA ALA A 912 -12.51 2.41 -4.18
C ALA A 912 -11.81 1.03 -4.30
N TYR A 913 -12.43 -0.04 -3.80
CA TYR A 913 -11.88 -1.39 -3.90
C TYR A 913 -11.83 -1.89 -5.34
N TYR A 914 -12.85 -1.58 -6.14
CA TYR A 914 -12.88 -1.93 -7.57
C TYR A 914 -11.83 -1.15 -8.36
N ALA A 915 -11.65 0.15 -8.12
CA ALA A 915 -10.56 0.94 -8.72
C ALA A 915 -9.20 0.28 -8.49
N HIS A 916 -8.97 -0.17 -7.26
CA HIS A 916 -7.79 -0.92 -6.88
C HIS A 916 -7.62 -2.23 -7.68
N LEU A 917 -8.71 -3.01 -7.87
CA LEU A 917 -8.66 -4.23 -8.67
C LEU A 917 -8.35 -3.95 -10.14
N VAL A 918 -8.94 -2.89 -10.69
CA VAL A 918 -8.72 -2.47 -12.09
C VAL A 918 -7.28 -2.02 -12.30
N ALA A 919 -6.72 -1.17 -11.39
CA ALA A 919 -5.34 -0.73 -11.45
C ALA A 919 -4.35 -1.90 -11.39
N PHE A 920 -4.58 -2.87 -10.48
CA PHE A 920 -3.77 -4.09 -10.41
C PHE A 920 -3.89 -4.96 -11.67
N ARG A 921 -5.07 -5.04 -12.25
CA ARG A 921 -5.28 -5.78 -13.50
C ARG A 921 -4.48 -5.16 -14.63
N ALA A 922 -4.51 -3.84 -14.77
CA ALA A 922 -3.83 -3.13 -15.82
C ALA A 922 -2.30 -3.23 -15.74
N ARG A 923 -1.73 -3.45 -14.55
CA ARG A 923 -0.28 -3.69 -14.41
C ARG A 923 0.19 -4.92 -15.19
N TYR A 924 -0.64 -5.95 -15.30
CA TYR A 924 -0.32 -7.13 -16.11
C TYR A 924 -0.28 -6.87 -17.62
N TYR A 925 -0.79 -5.72 -18.08
CA TYR A 925 -0.75 -5.38 -19.49
C TYR A 925 0.60 -4.83 -19.95
N ILE A 926 1.44 -4.39 -19.00
CA ILE A 926 2.77 -3.80 -19.25
C ILE A 926 3.90 -4.85 -19.15
N GLU A 927 3.71 -5.94 -18.41
CA GLU A 927 4.81 -6.80 -17.91
C GLU A 927 5.51 -7.68 -18.96
N ASP A 928 5.02 -7.82 -20.19
CA ASP A 928 5.53 -8.84 -21.14
C ASP A 928 6.64 -8.39 -22.11
N GLU A 929 6.96 -7.09 -22.20
CA GLU A 929 8.03 -6.64 -23.12
C GLU A 929 9.45 -6.65 -22.50
N THR A 930 9.58 -6.86 -21.19
CA THR A 930 10.85 -6.70 -20.48
C THR A 930 11.46 -7.98 -19.93
N SER A 931 10.81 -9.14 -20.05
CA SER A 931 11.30 -10.38 -19.41
C SER A 931 12.26 -11.22 -20.27
N ASP A 932 12.35 -11.02 -21.59
CA ASP A 932 13.14 -11.89 -22.48
C ASP A 932 14.30 -11.21 -23.23
N SER A 933 14.40 -9.88 -23.21
CA SER A 933 15.54 -9.20 -23.82
C SER A 933 16.46 -8.59 -22.77
N GLY A 934 17.53 -9.28 -22.45
CA GLY A 934 18.66 -8.81 -21.63
C GLY A 934 19.42 -7.64 -22.27
N SER A 935 18.71 -6.60 -22.71
CA SER A 935 19.35 -5.40 -23.28
C SER A 935 19.73 -4.42 -22.18
N ALA A 936 21.02 -4.43 -21.84
CA ALA A 936 21.66 -3.48 -20.92
C ALA A 936 21.59 -2.01 -21.42
N ASN A 937 21.17 -1.77 -22.66
CA ASN A 937 21.15 -0.42 -23.25
C ASN A 937 19.92 0.43 -22.91
N ALA A 938 18.81 -0.18 -22.52
CA ALA A 938 17.61 0.58 -22.08
C ALA A 938 17.77 1.25 -20.70
N ARG A 939 18.79 0.89 -19.92
CA ARG A 939 19.02 1.44 -18.57
C ARG A 939 19.74 2.79 -18.50
N ARG A 940 20.33 3.26 -19.62
CA ARG A 940 21.09 4.52 -19.61
C ARG A 940 20.22 5.78 -19.78
N ASN A 941 19.02 5.67 -20.36
CA ASN A 941 18.15 6.82 -20.65
C ASN A 941 17.07 7.10 -19.58
N ALA A 942 17.01 6.32 -18.50
CA ALA A 942 15.97 6.47 -17.45
C ALA A 942 16.25 7.60 -16.43
N ARG A 943 17.22 8.48 -16.67
CA ARG A 943 17.49 9.63 -15.80
C ARG A 943 16.74 10.90 -16.18
N ASP A 944 16.15 10.97 -17.35
CA ASP A 944 15.26 12.09 -17.72
C ASP A 944 13.86 11.87 -17.14
N ARG A 945 13.49 12.73 -16.20
CA ARG A 945 12.22 12.69 -15.47
C ARG A 945 10.98 13.05 -16.31
N ASN A 946 11.14 13.31 -17.58
CA ASN A 946 10.10 13.76 -18.51
C ASN A 946 9.75 12.72 -19.60
N VAL A 947 10.05 11.44 -19.42
CA VAL A 947 9.59 10.42 -20.37
C VAL A 947 8.10 10.24 -20.19
N GLU A 948 7.30 10.61 -21.18
CA GLU A 948 5.87 10.29 -21.24
C GLU A 948 5.67 8.79 -21.00
N ALA A 949 4.70 8.47 -20.13
CA ALA A 949 4.38 7.09 -19.86
C ALA A 949 3.77 6.45 -21.12
N GLN A 950 4.33 5.33 -21.56
CA GLN A 950 3.75 4.60 -22.70
C GLN A 950 2.29 4.25 -22.40
N PRO A 951 1.36 4.48 -23.33
CA PRO A 951 -0.05 4.19 -23.13
C PRO A 951 -0.27 2.69 -22.93
N LEU A 952 -1.24 2.35 -22.10
CA LEU A 952 -1.66 0.96 -21.91
C LEU A 952 -2.33 0.43 -23.17
N PRO A 953 -2.20 -0.87 -23.49
CA PRO A 953 -3.04 -1.52 -24.48
C PRO A 953 -4.52 -1.31 -24.17
N SER A 954 -5.30 -0.94 -25.16
CA SER A 954 -6.73 -0.67 -24.95
C SER A 954 -7.48 -1.95 -24.63
N ILE A 955 -8.30 -1.92 -23.59
CA ILE A 955 -9.24 -3.00 -23.26
C ILE A 955 -10.35 -2.99 -24.31
N ARG A 956 -10.72 -4.17 -24.85
CA ARG A 956 -11.80 -4.30 -25.84
C ARG A 956 -13.14 -3.85 -25.26
N GLU A 957 -13.99 -3.20 -26.07
CA GLU A 957 -15.24 -2.59 -25.59
C GLU A 957 -16.18 -3.58 -24.90
N ASN A 958 -16.41 -4.76 -25.49
CA ASN A 958 -17.25 -5.79 -24.88
C ASN A 958 -16.75 -6.27 -23.49
N VAL A 959 -15.46 -6.14 -23.22
CA VAL A 959 -14.88 -6.42 -21.89
C VAL A 959 -15.08 -5.24 -20.95
N LYS A 960 -14.96 -4.01 -21.43
CA LYS A 960 -15.18 -2.79 -20.61
C LYS A 960 -16.62 -2.67 -20.10
N GLU A 961 -17.59 -3.19 -20.81
CA GLU A 961 -19.01 -3.09 -20.46
C GLU A 961 -19.41 -3.92 -19.23
N VAL A 962 -18.53 -4.81 -18.74
CA VAL A 962 -18.78 -5.67 -17.57
C VAL A 962 -17.69 -5.53 -16.51
N MET A 963 -17.95 -6.04 -15.33
CA MET A 963 -16.99 -6.02 -14.23
C MET A 963 -15.91 -7.11 -14.40
N PHE A 964 -15.17 -7.06 -15.52
CA PHE A 964 -14.17 -8.06 -15.93
C PHE A 964 -13.04 -8.29 -14.90
N TYR A 965 -12.75 -7.29 -14.14
CA TYR A 965 -11.72 -7.28 -13.10
C TYR A 965 -12.11 -8.02 -11.80
N CYS A 966 -13.37 -8.42 -11.65
CA CYS A 966 -13.91 -9.17 -10.51
C CYS A 966 -13.45 -10.61 -10.39
#